data_94aade72c252ab42c6a30846b5382bbe
#
_entry.id   94aade72c252ab42c6a30846b5382bbe
#
_cell.length_a   1.000
_cell.length_b   1.000
_cell.length_c   1.000
_cell.angle_alpha   90.00
_cell.angle_beta   90.00
_cell.angle_gamma   90.00
#
_symmetry.space_group_name_H-M   'P 1'
#
loop_
_entity.id
_entity.type
_entity.pdbx_description
1 polymer ?
#
loop_
_entity_poly.entity_id
_entity_poly.type
_entity_poly.pdbx_seq_one_letter_code
_entity_poly.pdbx_strand_id
1 'polypeptide(L)'
;MSFLDRSFELHFNERPYLNHFSYLFITKTTRERSRSRSNFSILCRGNIIPKEVRDKDAVSRFLESVDQFERILNDSVFIRLERLTTDEIVGTPQQAGLIEKYFSLSQQDTTTLKDIQMSASEMRIGDDILCVHTLSDVDDLPGSVQTDTRYEKYSTDRSDCRLSFAAPVGLMLSCDHIYNQFLFIDDSAEILQRFEKTARNMHSLSKYSCANQLNKQWIDAYLDEAHSFGLTAIRCHCNVMAWSDSREKLKVIKNDTGSALALMGCKPRYNTIDAPALYWAGIPGGEGDFPSEESFFTFVEQGVCFFTEETNYADSLSPFGIKMADRTNGKPLHLDISDEPMRRGITTNRNKLVIGPSGSGKSFFMNHLVRQYWEQNTHIILIDIGNSYKGLCDLIHQRKNGEDGIYYTYSEKHPIAFNPFFTEDKVFDLEKKESIKTLIMSLWKRDTEVITRAEEVALSMAVNLFLEKIKEDNELVPSFNTFYEFVQGEFRGILEEKHYREKDFDLTNFLNVLAPYYRGGEYDYLLNSDEQLDLLNKRFVVFEIDEIKEHKILFPVVTVIIMEAFINKMRRLHGVRKMIVVEEAWKAIAREGMADYIKFLYKTVRKYFGEAVVVTQELDDIVSSPIIKDTIINNADCKILLDQRKYINKFDSVQSLLGLTDKEKGQILSINQANDPARKYKEVWIGLGGVQSAVYATETSVEEYLTYTTEETEKLEVTQMTEKLGGNMEQAIRVLAKEKKKKK
;
A
#
# COMPACT_ATOMS: atom_id res chain seq x y z
N MET A 1 5.50 -2.71 23.57
CA MET A 1 5.65 -1.61 22.59
C MET A 1 7.09 -1.18 22.54
N SER A 2 7.71 -1.10 21.37
CA SER A 2 9.10 -0.68 21.23
C SER A 2 9.25 0.84 21.44
N PHE A 3 10.48 1.30 21.61
CA PHE A 3 10.77 2.74 21.67
C PHE A 3 10.33 3.47 20.40
N LEU A 4 10.63 2.89 19.25
CA LEU A 4 10.29 3.48 17.94
C LEU A 4 8.78 3.42 17.67
N ASP A 5 8.12 2.34 18.06
CA ASP A 5 6.67 2.19 17.91
C ASP A 5 5.92 3.25 18.75
N ARG A 6 6.38 3.47 19.99
CA ARG A 6 5.83 4.54 20.82
C ARG A 6 6.09 5.94 20.27
N SER A 7 7.26 6.18 19.66
CA SER A 7 7.57 7.48 19.05
C SER A 7 6.70 7.74 17.82
N PHE A 8 6.39 6.70 17.04
CA PHE A 8 5.47 6.78 15.93
C PHE A 8 4.05 7.19 16.39
N GLU A 9 3.52 6.51 17.40
CA GLU A 9 2.19 6.87 17.95
C GLU A 9 2.14 8.29 18.49
N LEU A 10 3.16 8.72 19.23
CA LEU A 10 3.24 10.10 19.73
C LEU A 10 3.29 11.12 18.57
N HIS A 11 4.03 10.82 17.50
CA HIS A 11 4.11 11.69 16.34
C HIS A 11 2.73 11.93 15.72
N PHE A 12 1.94 10.88 15.51
CA PHE A 12 0.60 11.00 14.93
C PHE A 12 -0.44 11.55 15.91
N ASN A 13 -0.27 11.36 17.22
CA ASN A 13 -1.13 11.97 18.23
C ASN A 13 -0.90 13.49 18.37
N GLU A 14 0.33 13.96 18.13
CA GLU A 14 0.70 15.37 18.20
C GLU A 14 0.40 16.15 16.90
N ARG A 15 0.20 15.44 15.79
CA ARG A 15 -0.03 16.02 14.47
C ARG A 15 -1.49 15.88 14.05
N PRO A 16 -2.14 16.96 13.62
CA PRO A 16 -3.50 16.87 13.09
C PRO A 16 -3.54 16.10 11.77
N TYR A 17 -4.57 15.32 11.57
CA TYR A 17 -4.93 14.69 10.31
C TYR A 17 -6.45 14.62 10.18
N LEU A 18 -6.94 14.55 8.95
CA LEU A 18 -8.36 14.36 8.69
C LEU A 18 -8.69 12.87 8.58
N ASN A 19 -9.78 12.49 9.21
CA ASN A 19 -10.34 11.15 9.10
C ASN A 19 -11.75 11.28 8.47
N HIS A 20 -11.94 10.61 7.32
CA HIS A 20 -13.21 10.65 6.60
C HIS A 20 -14.07 9.45 6.96
N PHE A 21 -15.34 9.70 7.15
CA PHE A 21 -16.36 8.69 7.36
C PHE A 21 -17.44 8.86 6.29
N SER A 22 -17.83 7.78 5.65
CA SER A 22 -18.87 7.78 4.63
C SER A 22 -20.08 7.03 5.13
N TYR A 23 -21.24 7.67 5.07
CA TYR A 23 -22.53 7.11 5.49
C TYR A 23 -23.49 7.17 4.31
N LEU A 24 -24.23 6.09 4.10
CA LEU A 24 -25.28 5.99 3.09
C LEU A 24 -26.63 5.82 3.80
N PHE A 25 -27.56 6.74 3.59
CA PHE A 25 -28.92 6.67 4.09
C PHE A 25 -29.87 6.36 2.93
N ILE A 26 -30.68 5.32 3.08
CA ILE A 26 -31.69 4.95 2.11
C ILE A 26 -33.03 5.15 2.79
N THR A 27 -33.79 6.13 2.32
CA THR A 27 -35.11 6.48 2.87
C THR A 27 -36.19 6.33 1.82
N LYS A 28 -37.36 5.88 2.24
CA LYS A 28 -38.56 5.88 1.42
C LYS A 28 -39.54 6.89 1.98
N THR A 29 -39.86 7.91 1.18
CA THR A 29 -40.80 8.97 1.58
C THR A 29 -42.10 8.88 0.79
N THR A 30 -43.17 9.50 1.29
CA THR A 30 -44.45 9.59 0.58
C THR A 30 -44.42 10.68 -0.47
N ARG A 31 -45.27 10.56 -1.52
CA ARG A 31 -45.40 11.60 -2.55
C ARG A 31 -45.85 12.97 -1.93
N GLU A 32 -46.68 12.95 -0.89
CA GLU A 32 -47.14 14.15 -0.20
C GLU A 32 -45.98 14.85 0.51
N ARG A 33 -45.14 14.08 1.18
CA ARG A 33 -43.96 14.58 1.91
C ARG A 33 -42.89 15.10 0.96
N SER A 34 -42.59 14.39 -0.11
CA SER A 34 -41.59 14.79 -1.10
C SER A 34 -41.95 16.06 -1.89
N ARG A 35 -43.23 16.41 -1.92
CA ARG A 35 -43.75 17.62 -2.57
C ARG A 35 -43.98 18.78 -1.60
N SER A 36 -43.73 18.58 -0.30
CA SER A 36 -43.87 19.65 0.70
C SER A 36 -42.84 20.74 0.49
N ARG A 37 -43.31 21.97 0.34
CA ARG A 37 -42.47 23.16 0.15
C ARG A 37 -42.21 23.91 1.46
N SER A 38 -42.63 23.37 2.59
CA SER A 38 -42.55 24.06 3.88
C SER A 38 -41.77 23.21 4.88
N ASN A 39 -40.72 23.81 5.46
CA ASN A 39 -39.97 23.24 6.58
C ASN A 39 -40.81 23.13 7.86
N PHE A 40 -41.93 23.84 7.93
CA PHE A 40 -42.90 23.75 9.01
C PHE A 40 -43.91 22.61 8.86
N SER A 41 -43.86 21.88 7.78
CA SER A 41 -44.82 20.79 7.50
C SER A 41 -44.81 19.70 8.55
N ILE A 42 -43.66 19.41 9.18
CA ILE A 42 -43.56 18.43 10.28
C ILE A 42 -44.35 18.91 11.49
N LEU A 43 -44.21 20.19 11.86
CA LEU A 43 -44.89 20.77 13.03
C LEU A 43 -46.41 20.85 12.84
N CYS A 44 -46.88 20.95 11.59
CA CYS A 44 -48.30 21.06 11.25
C CYS A 44 -48.97 19.71 10.95
N ARG A 45 -48.24 18.60 10.97
CA ARG A 45 -48.82 17.27 10.70
C ARG A 45 -49.51 16.69 11.91
N GLY A 46 -50.74 16.23 11.72
CA GLY A 46 -51.48 15.50 12.75
C GLY A 46 -50.89 14.11 13.09
N ASN A 47 -50.05 13.54 12.22
CA ASN A 47 -49.31 12.30 12.42
C ASN A 47 -47.86 12.51 12.07
N ILE A 48 -46.98 12.39 13.04
CA ILE A 48 -45.52 12.47 12.87
C ILE A 48 -45.01 11.21 12.13
N ILE A 49 -45.62 10.05 12.40
CA ILE A 49 -45.25 8.76 11.78
C ILE A 49 -46.08 8.58 10.52
N PRO A 50 -45.46 8.42 9.33
CA PRO A 50 -46.15 8.10 8.09
C PRO A 50 -47.00 6.83 8.23
N LYS A 51 -48.17 6.78 7.57
CA LYS A 51 -49.06 5.63 7.62
C LYS A 51 -48.39 4.36 7.08
N GLU A 52 -47.53 4.51 6.12
CA GLU A 52 -46.79 3.45 5.45
C GLU A 52 -45.86 2.70 6.40
N VAL A 53 -45.33 3.33 7.43
CA VAL A 53 -44.50 2.64 8.47
C VAL A 53 -45.34 1.61 9.26
N ARG A 54 -46.67 1.75 9.25
CA ARG A 54 -47.60 0.81 9.90
C ARG A 54 -48.00 -0.36 8.99
N ASP A 55 -47.75 -0.23 7.68
CA ASP A 55 -47.99 -1.30 6.71
C ASP A 55 -46.78 -2.24 6.70
N LYS A 56 -46.93 -3.39 7.34
CA LYS A 56 -45.84 -4.38 7.44
C LYS A 56 -45.37 -4.89 6.07
N ASP A 57 -46.26 -5.03 5.10
CA ASP A 57 -45.93 -5.52 3.76
C ASP A 57 -45.13 -4.44 2.99
N ALA A 58 -45.44 -3.17 3.17
CA ALA A 58 -44.69 -2.08 2.57
C ALA A 58 -43.28 -1.97 3.17
N VAL A 59 -43.15 -2.14 4.49
CA VAL A 59 -41.88 -2.17 5.20
C VAL A 59 -41.03 -3.38 4.76
N SER A 60 -41.62 -4.59 4.70
CA SER A 60 -40.90 -5.79 4.23
C SER A 60 -40.35 -5.60 2.82
N ARG A 61 -41.19 -5.15 1.89
CA ARG A 61 -40.75 -4.90 0.49
C ARG A 61 -39.64 -3.87 0.40
N PHE A 62 -39.68 -2.83 1.24
CA PHE A 62 -38.58 -1.85 1.28
C PHE A 62 -37.30 -2.47 1.79
N LEU A 63 -37.35 -3.24 2.89
CA LEU A 63 -36.18 -3.91 3.46
C LEU A 63 -35.59 -4.96 2.49
N GLU A 64 -36.44 -5.72 1.79
CA GLU A 64 -35.96 -6.64 0.75
C GLU A 64 -35.21 -5.92 -0.38
N SER A 65 -35.69 -4.73 -0.78
CA SER A 65 -35.00 -3.93 -1.80
C SER A 65 -33.64 -3.40 -1.29
N VAL A 66 -33.57 -3.01 -0.01
CA VAL A 66 -32.32 -2.59 0.64
C VAL A 66 -31.35 -3.76 0.76
N ASP A 67 -31.84 -4.95 1.16
CA ASP A 67 -31.04 -6.17 1.24
C ASP A 67 -30.43 -6.55 -0.12
N GLN A 68 -31.22 -6.41 -1.19
CA GLN A 68 -30.73 -6.67 -2.55
C GLN A 68 -29.66 -5.65 -2.98
N PHE A 69 -29.89 -4.38 -2.71
CA PHE A 69 -28.93 -3.32 -3.02
C PHE A 69 -27.60 -3.51 -2.27
N GLU A 70 -27.67 -3.81 -0.97
CA GLU A 70 -26.49 -4.08 -0.14
C GLU A 70 -25.67 -5.26 -0.68
N ARG A 71 -26.33 -6.36 -1.07
CA ARG A 71 -25.65 -7.52 -1.66
C ARG A 71 -24.92 -7.17 -2.93
N ILE A 72 -25.56 -6.45 -3.85
CA ILE A 72 -24.94 -6.04 -5.12
C ILE A 72 -23.67 -5.23 -4.87
N LEU A 73 -23.68 -4.29 -3.93
CA LEU A 73 -22.51 -3.48 -3.61
C LEU A 73 -21.41 -4.29 -2.89
N ASN A 74 -21.78 -5.12 -1.92
CA ASN A 74 -20.82 -5.96 -1.21
C ASN A 74 -20.17 -7.02 -2.13
N ASP A 75 -20.89 -7.54 -3.12
CA ASP A 75 -20.38 -8.49 -4.11
C ASP A 75 -19.38 -7.83 -5.08
N SER A 76 -19.35 -6.52 -5.17
CA SER A 76 -18.46 -5.77 -6.07
C SER A 76 -16.97 -5.84 -5.72
N VAL A 77 -16.59 -6.38 -4.55
CA VAL A 77 -15.19 -6.42 -4.04
C VAL A 77 -14.61 -5.05 -3.66
N PHE A 78 -15.08 -3.96 -4.28
CA PHE A 78 -14.53 -2.60 -4.10
C PHE A 78 -15.25 -1.80 -3.02
N ILE A 79 -16.53 -2.09 -2.76
CA ILE A 79 -17.36 -1.38 -1.78
C ILE A 79 -17.76 -2.40 -0.70
N ARG A 80 -17.63 -2.00 0.56
CA ARG A 80 -18.12 -2.76 1.71
C ARG A 80 -19.11 -1.89 2.47
N LEU A 81 -20.32 -2.37 2.57
CA LEU A 81 -21.36 -1.76 3.39
C LEU A 81 -21.55 -2.54 4.69
N GLU A 82 -21.66 -1.81 5.78
CA GLU A 82 -21.99 -2.34 7.10
C GLU A 82 -23.20 -1.58 7.63
N ARG A 83 -24.22 -2.28 8.10
CA ARG A 83 -25.40 -1.64 8.68
C ARG A 83 -25.09 -1.09 10.07
N LEU A 84 -25.44 0.14 10.30
CA LEU A 84 -25.38 0.73 11.62
C LEU A 84 -26.50 0.17 12.50
N THR A 85 -26.17 -0.14 13.74
CA THR A 85 -27.13 -0.50 14.78
C THR A 85 -27.86 0.75 15.31
N THR A 86 -28.97 0.54 16.00
CA THR A 86 -29.68 1.65 16.65
C THR A 86 -28.79 2.41 17.62
N ASP A 87 -27.94 1.71 18.37
CA ASP A 87 -27.02 2.31 19.33
C ASP A 87 -25.94 3.17 18.65
N GLU A 88 -25.47 2.76 17.47
CA GLU A 88 -24.54 3.58 16.69
C GLU A 88 -25.17 4.81 16.07
N ILE A 89 -26.47 4.77 15.79
CA ILE A 89 -27.21 5.92 15.23
C ILE A 89 -27.61 6.89 16.34
N VAL A 90 -28.24 6.40 17.41
CA VAL A 90 -28.84 7.23 18.48
C VAL A 90 -27.84 7.53 19.59
N GLY A 91 -26.91 6.61 19.86
CA GLY A 91 -25.95 6.69 20.95
C GLY A 91 -26.36 5.90 22.19
N THR A 92 -25.39 5.74 23.06
CA THR A 92 -25.52 5.14 24.40
C THR A 92 -25.01 6.12 25.45
N PRO A 93 -25.28 5.92 26.76
CA PRO A 93 -24.72 6.78 27.81
C PRO A 93 -23.17 6.84 27.82
N GLN A 94 -22.49 5.88 27.18
CA GLN A 94 -21.03 5.76 27.13
C GLN A 94 -20.41 6.21 25.81
N GLN A 95 -21.22 6.21 24.72
CA GLN A 95 -20.73 6.49 23.38
C GLN A 95 -21.75 7.30 22.61
N ALA A 96 -21.32 8.43 22.06
CA ALA A 96 -22.16 9.29 21.23
C ALA A 96 -22.53 8.61 19.91
N GLY A 97 -23.80 8.64 19.57
CA GLY A 97 -24.31 8.16 18.29
C GLY A 97 -24.08 9.16 17.15
N LEU A 98 -24.35 8.70 15.93
CA LEU A 98 -24.18 9.50 14.72
C LEU A 98 -24.99 10.81 14.75
N ILE A 99 -26.24 10.76 15.26
CA ILE A 99 -27.10 11.94 15.41
C ILE A 99 -26.49 12.96 16.41
N GLU A 100 -25.99 12.48 17.55
CA GLU A 100 -25.34 13.35 18.55
C GLU A 100 -24.05 13.97 18.00
N LYS A 101 -23.24 13.19 17.26
CA LYS A 101 -22.03 13.67 16.58
C LYS A 101 -22.35 14.73 15.52
N TYR A 102 -23.43 14.55 14.78
CA TYR A 102 -23.90 15.54 13.81
C TYR A 102 -24.30 16.87 14.49
N PHE A 103 -25.09 16.80 15.56
CA PHE A 103 -25.52 17.98 16.32
C PHE A 103 -24.38 18.70 17.03
N SER A 104 -23.37 17.98 17.46
CA SER A 104 -22.22 18.58 18.16
C SER A 104 -21.11 19.03 17.23
N LEU A 105 -21.16 18.66 15.92
CA LEU A 105 -20.07 18.82 14.96
C LEU A 105 -18.74 18.22 15.48
N SER A 106 -18.82 17.08 16.16
CA SER A 106 -17.68 16.44 16.81
C SER A 106 -17.74 14.93 16.64
N GLN A 107 -16.57 14.30 16.44
CA GLN A 107 -16.43 12.84 16.39
C GLN A 107 -16.04 12.21 17.74
N GLN A 108 -16.04 13.00 18.83
CA GLN A 108 -15.72 12.50 20.15
C GLN A 108 -16.83 11.60 20.71
N ASP A 109 -16.46 10.60 21.50
CA ASP A 109 -17.42 9.66 22.11
C ASP A 109 -18.27 10.30 23.21
N THR A 110 -17.81 11.41 23.79
CA THR A 110 -18.58 12.21 24.74
C THR A 110 -18.94 13.53 24.09
N THR A 111 -20.21 13.75 23.85
CA THR A 111 -20.71 14.98 23.27
C THR A 111 -21.54 15.76 24.31
N THR A 112 -21.41 17.08 24.31
CA THR A 112 -22.31 17.96 24.99
C THR A 112 -23.24 18.58 23.96
N LEU A 113 -24.53 18.65 24.27
CA LEU A 113 -25.49 19.38 23.44
C LEU A 113 -25.05 20.84 23.34
N LYS A 114 -24.98 21.34 22.10
CA LYS A 114 -24.62 22.73 21.79
C LYS A 114 -25.88 23.49 21.38
N ASP A 115 -25.93 24.77 21.71
CA ASP A 115 -27.00 25.67 21.25
C ASP A 115 -26.89 25.87 19.73
N ILE A 116 -28.03 25.78 19.05
CA ILE A 116 -28.13 26.06 17.62
C ILE A 116 -28.78 27.42 17.44
N GLN A 117 -28.02 28.36 16.91
CA GLN A 117 -28.47 29.71 16.61
C GLN A 117 -28.58 29.91 15.11
N MET A 118 -29.74 30.32 14.63
CA MET A 118 -30.03 30.51 13.22
C MET A 118 -30.46 31.95 12.95
N SER A 119 -29.80 32.58 12.00
CA SER A 119 -30.16 33.90 11.48
C SER A 119 -30.09 33.89 9.95
N ALA A 120 -30.64 34.92 9.31
CA ALA A 120 -30.54 35.03 7.83
C ALA A 120 -29.11 35.22 7.31
N SER A 121 -28.16 35.60 8.15
CA SER A 121 -26.79 35.88 7.76
C SER A 121 -25.81 34.84 8.25
N GLU A 122 -26.14 34.06 9.28
CA GLU A 122 -25.19 33.19 9.96
C GLU A 122 -25.92 32.06 10.70
N MET A 123 -25.39 30.87 10.64
CA MET A 123 -25.78 29.73 11.46
C MET A 123 -24.64 29.36 12.38
N ARG A 124 -24.91 29.12 13.67
CA ARG A 124 -23.94 28.73 14.70
C ARG A 124 -24.40 27.49 15.45
N ILE A 125 -23.42 26.63 15.77
CA ILE A 125 -23.60 25.47 16.65
C ILE A 125 -22.57 25.57 17.77
N GLY A 126 -22.99 26.02 18.95
CA GLY A 126 -22.07 26.41 20.01
C GLY A 126 -21.18 27.57 19.56
N ASP A 127 -19.87 27.41 19.65
CA ASP A 127 -18.88 28.40 19.20
C ASP A 127 -18.59 28.33 17.70
N ASP A 128 -18.95 27.23 17.02
CA ASP A 128 -18.65 26.98 15.62
C ASP A 128 -19.63 27.76 14.70
N ILE A 129 -19.09 28.49 13.75
CA ILE A 129 -19.84 29.19 12.70
C ILE A 129 -19.82 28.33 11.44
N LEU A 130 -20.98 28.00 10.88
CA LEU A 130 -21.13 27.22 9.68
C LEU A 130 -21.00 28.09 8.43
N CYS A 131 -20.34 27.48 7.42
CA CYS A 131 -20.22 27.98 6.05
C CYS A 131 -20.83 26.91 5.15
N VAL A 132 -21.88 27.24 4.42
CA VAL A 132 -22.59 26.29 3.54
C VAL A 132 -22.44 26.73 2.09
N HIS A 133 -21.89 25.85 1.26
CA HIS A 133 -21.83 25.99 -0.19
C HIS A 133 -22.75 24.95 -0.82
N THR A 134 -23.56 25.38 -1.80
CA THR A 134 -24.55 24.52 -2.45
C THR A 134 -24.36 24.46 -3.95
N LEU A 135 -24.72 23.31 -4.53
CA LEU A 135 -25.00 23.08 -5.93
C LEU A 135 -26.47 22.70 -6.01
N SER A 136 -27.31 23.68 -6.33
CA SER A 136 -28.78 23.58 -6.24
C SER A 136 -29.46 23.77 -7.59
N ASP A 137 -28.72 24.26 -8.60
CA ASP A 137 -29.24 24.58 -9.92
C ASP A 137 -28.33 24.01 -11.01
N VAL A 138 -28.89 23.77 -12.18
CA VAL A 138 -28.14 23.34 -13.36
C VAL A 138 -27.04 24.35 -13.75
N ASP A 139 -27.29 25.65 -13.51
CA ASP A 139 -26.30 26.70 -13.76
C ASP A 139 -25.08 26.66 -12.85
N ASP A 140 -25.16 25.92 -11.74
CA ASP A 140 -24.06 25.70 -10.79
C ASP A 140 -23.10 24.61 -11.29
N LEU A 141 -23.53 23.79 -12.27
CA LEU A 141 -22.83 22.60 -12.72
C LEU A 141 -21.93 22.87 -13.94
N PRO A 142 -20.90 22.06 -14.18
CA PRO A 142 -20.14 22.12 -15.42
C PRO A 142 -20.95 21.63 -16.62
N GLY A 143 -20.51 21.98 -17.83
CA GLY A 143 -21.18 21.55 -19.06
C GLY A 143 -21.13 20.04 -19.34
N SER A 144 -20.28 19.29 -18.65
CA SER A 144 -20.20 17.83 -18.67
C SER A 144 -19.67 17.29 -17.36
N VAL A 145 -20.13 16.11 -16.99
CA VAL A 145 -19.68 15.38 -15.78
C VAL A 145 -19.14 14.03 -16.24
N GLN A 146 -18.04 13.57 -15.65
CA GLN A 146 -17.40 12.30 -15.92
C GLN A 146 -17.23 11.53 -14.61
N THR A 147 -17.05 10.22 -14.67
CA THR A 147 -16.80 9.38 -13.49
C THR A 147 -15.48 9.76 -12.82
N ASP A 148 -14.49 10.11 -13.62
CA ASP A 148 -13.18 10.54 -13.16
C ASP A 148 -12.65 11.73 -13.94
N THR A 149 -11.74 12.48 -13.34
CA THR A 149 -11.09 13.63 -13.95
C THR A 149 -9.59 13.58 -13.74
N ARG A 150 -8.84 14.16 -14.68
CA ARG A 150 -7.40 14.35 -14.51
C ARG A 150 -7.16 15.33 -13.36
N TYR A 151 -6.36 14.90 -12.38
CA TYR A 151 -5.97 15.73 -11.26
C TYR A 151 -4.58 16.33 -11.50
N GLU A 152 -4.51 17.62 -11.76
CA GLU A 152 -3.30 18.30 -12.22
C GLU A 152 -2.12 18.22 -11.24
N LYS A 153 -2.38 18.25 -9.90
CA LYS A 153 -1.32 18.17 -8.90
C LYS A 153 -0.58 16.82 -8.90
N TYR A 154 -1.22 15.76 -9.38
CA TYR A 154 -0.64 14.40 -9.44
C TYR A 154 -0.32 13.96 -10.85
N SER A 155 -0.71 14.73 -11.86
CA SER A 155 -0.47 14.42 -13.26
C SER A 155 0.83 15.05 -13.76
N THR A 156 1.37 14.48 -14.82
CA THR A 156 2.55 14.99 -15.54
C THR A 156 2.22 15.11 -17.03
N ASP A 157 3.15 15.65 -17.82
CA ASP A 157 3.00 15.68 -19.28
C ASP A 157 2.99 14.29 -19.93
N ARG A 158 3.37 13.25 -19.19
CA ARG A 158 3.50 11.88 -19.67
C ARG A 158 2.54 10.89 -19.03
N SER A 159 1.77 11.33 -18.02
CA SER A 159 0.83 10.46 -17.34
C SER A 159 -0.30 11.24 -16.71
N ASP A 160 -1.50 10.72 -16.81
CA ASP A 160 -2.69 11.24 -16.17
C ASP A 160 -2.97 10.46 -14.90
N CYS A 161 -2.88 11.14 -13.75
CA CYS A 161 -3.44 10.62 -12.51
C CYS A 161 -4.90 11.07 -12.46
N ARG A 162 -5.81 10.12 -12.60
CA ARG A 162 -7.25 10.39 -12.60
C ARG A 162 -7.82 10.02 -11.24
N LEU A 163 -8.69 10.88 -10.73
CA LEU A 163 -9.43 10.71 -9.50
C LEU A 163 -10.92 10.88 -9.78
N SER A 164 -11.79 10.43 -8.87
CA SER A 164 -13.23 10.66 -9.00
C SER A 164 -13.54 12.14 -9.14
N PHE A 165 -14.63 12.43 -9.85
CA PHE A 165 -15.03 13.81 -10.14
C PHE A 165 -15.15 14.68 -8.88
N ALA A 166 -15.68 14.12 -7.79
CA ALA A 166 -15.91 14.83 -6.53
C ALA A 166 -14.73 14.76 -5.53
N ALA A 167 -13.60 14.11 -5.89
CA ALA A 167 -12.44 13.99 -5.00
C ALA A 167 -11.94 15.33 -4.41
N PRO A 168 -11.94 16.48 -5.14
CA PRO A 168 -11.51 17.75 -4.58
C PRO A 168 -12.30 18.19 -3.34
N VAL A 169 -13.55 17.84 -3.28
CA VAL A 169 -14.46 18.21 -2.15
C VAL A 169 -14.51 17.09 -1.11
N GLY A 170 -14.74 15.87 -1.57
CA GLY A 170 -14.99 14.76 -0.66
C GLY A 170 -13.76 14.29 0.10
N LEU A 171 -12.56 14.40 -0.48
CA LEU A 171 -11.34 13.82 0.07
C LEU A 171 -10.21 14.83 0.32
N MET A 172 -10.11 15.89 -0.50
CA MET A 172 -8.95 16.79 -0.50
C MET A 172 -9.19 18.11 0.22
N LEU A 173 -10.37 18.36 0.73
CA LEU A 173 -10.66 19.54 1.54
C LEU A 173 -9.95 19.40 2.89
N SER A 174 -9.19 20.43 3.29
CA SER A 174 -8.27 20.36 4.45
C SER A 174 -8.86 20.87 5.76
N CYS A 175 -10.19 21.05 5.83
CA CYS A 175 -10.90 21.50 7.03
C CYS A 175 -11.95 20.48 7.48
N ASP A 176 -12.42 20.59 8.71
CA ASP A 176 -13.58 19.84 9.19
C ASP A 176 -14.81 20.22 8.38
N HIS A 177 -15.46 19.23 7.78
CA HIS A 177 -16.60 19.46 6.89
C HIS A 177 -17.53 18.25 6.82
N ILE A 178 -18.75 18.48 6.36
CA ILE A 178 -19.70 17.47 5.93
C ILE A 178 -19.99 17.74 4.45
N TYR A 179 -19.72 16.76 3.60
CA TYR A 179 -20.14 16.76 2.21
C TYR A 179 -21.40 15.92 2.07
N ASN A 180 -22.52 16.55 1.80
CA ASN A 180 -23.81 15.89 1.61
C ASN A 180 -24.13 15.79 0.13
N GLN A 181 -24.62 14.63 -0.27
CA GLN A 181 -25.16 14.38 -1.59
C GLN A 181 -26.54 13.73 -1.45
N PHE A 182 -27.53 14.33 -2.10
CA PHE A 182 -28.91 13.85 -2.11
C PHE A 182 -29.28 13.42 -3.53
N LEU A 183 -29.80 12.19 -3.65
CA LEU A 183 -30.39 11.67 -4.88
C LEU A 183 -31.84 11.32 -4.62
N PHE A 184 -32.75 12.03 -5.29
CA PHE A 184 -34.18 11.82 -5.18
C PHE A 184 -34.67 11.01 -6.38
N ILE A 185 -34.92 9.73 -6.16
CA ILE A 185 -35.40 8.80 -7.18
C ILE A 185 -36.93 8.91 -7.22
N ASP A 186 -37.39 9.90 -7.97
CA ASP A 186 -38.81 10.15 -8.25
C ASP A 186 -39.29 9.28 -9.43
N ASP A 187 -40.58 9.42 -9.80
CA ASP A 187 -41.11 8.79 -11.00
C ASP A 187 -40.55 9.46 -12.26
N SER A 188 -39.56 8.79 -12.91
CA SER A 188 -38.89 9.31 -14.10
C SER A 188 -39.86 9.63 -15.23
N ALA A 189 -40.93 8.82 -15.44
CA ALA A 189 -41.92 9.07 -16.47
C ALA A 189 -42.72 10.36 -16.20
N GLU A 190 -43.06 10.64 -14.94
CA GLU A 190 -43.74 11.88 -14.54
C GLU A 190 -42.83 13.11 -14.76
N ILE A 191 -41.53 12.98 -14.45
CA ILE A 191 -40.54 14.03 -14.70
C ILE A 191 -40.45 14.36 -16.21
N LEU A 192 -40.26 13.34 -17.04
CA LEU A 192 -40.10 13.51 -18.49
C LEU A 192 -41.39 14.12 -19.11
N GLN A 193 -42.58 13.63 -18.72
CA GLN A 193 -43.83 14.23 -19.17
C GLN A 193 -43.98 15.71 -18.78
N ARG A 194 -43.51 16.09 -17.61
CA ARG A 194 -43.47 17.50 -17.18
C ARG A 194 -42.58 18.33 -18.06
N PHE A 195 -41.39 17.83 -18.40
CA PHE A 195 -40.47 18.51 -19.33
C PHE A 195 -41.01 18.59 -20.74
N GLU A 196 -41.65 17.55 -21.27
CA GLU A 196 -42.34 17.61 -22.55
C GLU A 196 -43.42 18.69 -22.58
N LYS A 197 -44.22 18.80 -21.55
CA LYS A 197 -45.23 19.86 -21.39
C LYS A 197 -44.59 21.24 -21.36
N THR A 198 -43.45 21.37 -20.63
CA THR A 198 -42.71 22.62 -20.55
C THR A 198 -42.09 23.00 -21.91
N ALA A 199 -41.52 22.06 -22.66
CA ALA A 199 -40.97 22.27 -24.00
C ALA A 199 -42.06 22.79 -24.95
N ARG A 200 -43.26 22.17 -24.90
CA ARG A 200 -44.42 22.64 -25.70
C ARG A 200 -44.82 24.08 -25.35
N ASN A 201 -44.87 24.45 -24.09
CA ASN A 201 -45.16 25.81 -23.64
C ASN A 201 -44.09 26.79 -24.07
N MET A 202 -42.79 26.44 -23.92
CA MET A 202 -41.66 27.28 -24.34
C MET A 202 -41.65 27.47 -25.88
N HIS A 203 -42.06 26.46 -26.64
CA HIS A 203 -42.19 26.60 -28.09
C HIS A 203 -43.17 27.75 -28.48
N SER A 204 -44.26 27.87 -27.77
CA SER A 204 -45.24 28.98 -28.00
C SER A 204 -44.66 30.35 -27.63
N LEU A 205 -43.76 30.37 -26.62
CA LEU A 205 -43.17 31.60 -26.09
C LEU A 205 -41.80 31.94 -26.72
N SER A 206 -41.21 31.03 -27.49
CA SER A 206 -39.88 31.21 -28.11
C SER A 206 -39.80 32.38 -29.10
N LYS A 207 -40.92 32.74 -29.71
CA LYS A 207 -41.02 33.90 -30.61
C LYS A 207 -40.87 35.26 -29.91
N TYR A 208 -41.01 35.29 -28.59
CA TYR A 208 -41.03 36.55 -27.81
C TYR A 208 -39.77 36.75 -26.99
N SER A 209 -38.91 35.71 -26.82
CA SER A 209 -37.68 35.81 -26.03
C SER A 209 -36.65 34.80 -26.46
N CYS A 210 -35.40 35.26 -26.70
CA CYS A 210 -34.25 34.36 -26.93
C CYS A 210 -34.00 33.41 -25.76
N ALA A 211 -34.26 33.83 -24.54
CA ALA A 211 -34.11 32.97 -23.37
C ALA A 211 -35.06 31.77 -23.41
N ASN A 212 -36.32 31.99 -23.81
CA ASN A 212 -37.28 30.89 -23.97
C ASN A 212 -36.90 29.93 -25.09
N GLN A 213 -36.26 30.44 -26.15
CA GLN A 213 -35.74 29.59 -27.23
C GLN A 213 -34.56 28.73 -26.77
N LEU A 214 -33.64 29.30 -26.02
CA LEU A 214 -32.52 28.55 -25.45
C LEU A 214 -32.99 27.50 -24.45
N ASN A 215 -33.88 27.88 -23.50
CA ASN A 215 -34.45 26.95 -22.51
C ASN A 215 -35.18 25.79 -23.22
N LYS A 216 -35.90 26.07 -24.32
CA LYS A 216 -36.50 24.99 -25.10
C LYS A 216 -35.45 24.05 -25.68
N GLN A 217 -34.38 24.57 -26.25
CA GLN A 217 -33.31 23.73 -26.83
C GLN A 217 -32.66 22.85 -25.78
N TRP A 218 -32.42 23.36 -24.56
CA TRP A 218 -31.86 22.57 -23.46
C TRP A 218 -32.83 21.47 -23.01
N ILE A 219 -34.12 21.78 -22.89
CA ILE A 219 -35.13 20.78 -22.52
C ILE A 219 -35.26 19.71 -23.59
N ASP A 220 -35.27 20.10 -24.88
CA ASP A 220 -35.32 19.15 -25.99
C ASP A 220 -34.09 18.24 -25.98
N ALA A 221 -32.89 18.78 -25.76
CA ALA A 221 -31.66 17.99 -25.65
C ALA A 221 -31.72 17.01 -24.47
N TYR A 222 -32.22 17.43 -23.31
CA TYR A 222 -32.39 16.56 -22.14
C TYR A 222 -33.38 15.42 -22.42
N LEU A 223 -34.52 15.69 -23.10
CA LEU A 223 -35.50 14.69 -23.49
C LEU A 223 -34.96 13.72 -24.52
N ASP A 224 -34.24 14.24 -25.54
CA ASP A 224 -33.60 13.43 -26.56
C ASP A 224 -32.59 12.47 -25.98
N GLU A 225 -31.76 12.92 -25.04
CA GLU A 225 -30.78 12.08 -24.32
C GLU A 225 -31.48 11.01 -23.47
N ALA A 226 -32.49 11.42 -22.68
CA ALA A 226 -33.27 10.49 -21.85
C ALA A 226 -33.89 9.36 -22.67
N HIS A 227 -34.51 9.71 -23.82
CA HIS A 227 -35.19 8.70 -24.65
C HIS A 227 -34.21 7.87 -25.50
N SER A 228 -33.13 8.49 -26.01
CA SER A 228 -32.15 7.79 -26.84
C SER A 228 -31.35 6.75 -26.09
N PHE A 229 -31.00 7.03 -24.82
CA PHE A 229 -30.18 6.15 -23.98
C PHE A 229 -30.96 5.43 -22.87
N GLY A 230 -32.26 5.70 -22.74
CA GLY A 230 -33.09 5.08 -21.70
C GLY A 230 -32.69 5.50 -20.29
N LEU A 231 -32.22 6.74 -20.09
CA LEU A 231 -31.72 7.23 -18.83
C LEU A 231 -32.83 7.48 -17.81
N THR A 232 -32.52 7.26 -16.54
CA THR A 232 -33.48 7.49 -15.44
C THR A 232 -33.34 8.91 -14.91
N ALA A 233 -34.37 9.73 -15.12
CA ALA A 233 -34.43 11.08 -14.61
C ALA A 233 -34.60 11.09 -13.08
N ILE A 234 -33.79 11.89 -12.39
CA ILE A 234 -33.80 12.09 -10.94
C ILE A 234 -33.63 13.57 -10.59
N ARG A 235 -33.79 13.90 -9.31
CA ARG A 235 -33.34 15.18 -8.75
C ARG A 235 -32.14 14.96 -7.87
N CYS A 236 -31.19 15.90 -7.91
CA CYS A 236 -29.99 15.87 -7.08
C CYS A 236 -29.78 17.19 -6.34
N HIS A 237 -29.03 17.14 -5.28
CA HIS A 237 -28.46 18.27 -4.58
C HIS A 237 -27.13 17.88 -3.96
N CYS A 238 -26.17 18.81 -3.97
CA CYS A 238 -24.90 18.63 -3.27
C CYS A 238 -24.62 19.89 -2.44
N ASN A 239 -24.16 19.68 -1.20
CA ASN A 239 -23.68 20.80 -0.38
C ASN A 239 -22.47 20.40 0.45
N VAL A 240 -21.67 21.41 0.76
CA VAL A 240 -20.54 21.31 1.69
C VAL A 240 -20.82 22.23 2.87
N MET A 241 -20.87 21.65 4.05
CA MET A 241 -20.98 22.35 5.33
C MET A 241 -19.62 22.29 6.01
N ALA A 242 -18.95 23.41 6.15
CA ALA A 242 -17.69 23.52 6.85
C ALA A 242 -17.82 24.52 8.00
N TRP A 243 -16.99 24.41 9.04
CA TRP A 243 -17.13 25.26 10.21
C TRP A 243 -15.81 25.63 10.87
N SER A 244 -15.84 26.65 11.68
CA SER A 244 -14.76 27.07 12.58
C SER A 244 -15.27 27.93 13.71
N ASP A 245 -14.56 27.87 14.82
CA ASP A 245 -14.71 28.76 15.98
C ASP A 245 -14.20 30.19 15.73
N SER A 246 -13.36 30.37 14.71
CA SER A 246 -12.72 31.64 14.37
C SER A 246 -13.23 32.20 13.04
N ARG A 247 -13.66 33.44 13.03
CA ARG A 247 -14.07 34.15 11.82
C ARG A 247 -12.94 34.34 10.81
N GLU A 248 -11.71 34.41 11.27
CA GLU A 248 -10.53 34.53 10.39
C GLU A 248 -10.25 33.21 9.66
N LYS A 249 -10.25 32.11 10.39
CA LYS A 249 -10.15 30.77 9.81
C LYS A 249 -11.32 30.48 8.88
N LEU A 250 -12.53 30.86 9.26
CA LEU A 250 -13.72 30.65 8.44
C LEU A 250 -13.63 31.33 7.06
N LYS A 251 -12.96 32.48 6.94
CA LYS A 251 -12.72 33.14 5.65
C LYS A 251 -11.82 32.27 4.74
N VAL A 252 -10.80 31.65 5.32
CA VAL A 252 -9.90 30.74 4.59
C VAL A 252 -10.68 29.50 4.15
N ILE A 253 -11.39 28.86 5.08
CA ILE A 253 -12.24 27.68 4.82
C ILE A 253 -13.25 27.94 3.71
N LYS A 254 -13.91 29.10 3.74
CA LYS A 254 -14.86 29.51 2.71
C LYS A 254 -14.23 29.60 1.32
N ASN A 255 -13.03 30.15 1.24
CA ASN A 255 -12.30 30.26 -0.02
C ASN A 255 -11.81 28.88 -0.50
N ASP A 256 -11.31 28.04 0.41
CA ASP A 256 -10.84 26.71 0.09
C ASP A 256 -11.99 25.81 -0.40
N THR A 257 -13.15 25.86 0.26
CA THR A 257 -14.35 25.14 -0.15
C THR A 257 -14.83 25.59 -1.53
N GLY A 258 -14.91 26.91 -1.74
CA GLY A 258 -15.27 27.47 -3.05
C GLY A 258 -14.29 27.06 -4.15
N SER A 259 -12.99 27.06 -3.85
CA SER A 259 -11.95 26.64 -4.76
C SER A 259 -12.02 25.13 -5.09
N ALA A 260 -12.30 24.29 -4.10
CA ALA A 260 -12.47 22.86 -4.30
C ALA A 260 -13.64 22.54 -5.25
N LEU A 261 -14.77 23.21 -5.07
CA LEU A 261 -15.92 23.09 -5.96
C LEU A 261 -15.62 23.66 -7.37
N ALA A 262 -14.87 24.75 -7.45
CA ALA A 262 -14.44 25.33 -8.73
C ALA A 262 -13.48 24.39 -9.51
N LEU A 263 -12.66 23.60 -8.83
CA LEU A 263 -11.81 22.57 -9.45
C LEU A 263 -12.64 21.49 -10.17
N MET A 264 -13.87 21.25 -9.72
CA MET A 264 -14.84 20.38 -10.41
C MET A 264 -15.53 21.07 -11.60
N GLY A 265 -15.18 22.32 -11.90
CA GLY A 265 -15.89 23.13 -12.90
C GLY A 265 -17.23 23.68 -12.43
N CYS A 266 -17.56 23.53 -11.17
CA CYS A 266 -18.81 24.00 -10.58
C CYS A 266 -18.73 25.49 -10.19
N LYS A 267 -19.90 26.14 -10.08
CA LYS A 267 -20.07 27.53 -9.62
C LYS A 267 -20.85 27.51 -8.31
N PRO A 268 -20.19 27.27 -7.17
CA PRO A 268 -20.88 27.09 -5.90
C PRO A 268 -21.56 28.37 -5.45
N ARG A 269 -22.75 28.23 -4.86
CA ARG A 269 -23.45 29.33 -4.18
C ARG A 269 -23.13 29.29 -2.70
N TYR A 270 -22.75 30.43 -2.15
CA TYR A 270 -22.68 30.57 -0.70
C TYR A 270 -24.11 30.83 -0.17
N ASN A 271 -24.66 29.84 0.54
CA ASN A 271 -26.04 29.86 1.00
C ASN A 271 -26.11 30.13 2.51
N THR A 272 -26.84 31.17 2.90
CA THR A 272 -27.08 31.49 4.29
C THR A 272 -28.56 31.36 4.68
N ILE A 273 -29.46 31.57 3.69
CA ILE A 273 -30.90 31.60 3.92
C ILE A 273 -31.44 30.20 4.13
N ASP A 274 -31.07 29.25 3.23
CA ASP A 274 -31.54 27.87 3.29
C ASP A 274 -30.61 26.93 4.08
N ALA A 275 -29.48 27.47 4.58
CA ALA A 275 -28.52 26.70 5.38
C ALA A 275 -29.18 25.97 6.58
N PRO A 276 -30.12 26.57 7.34
CA PRO A 276 -30.82 25.83 8.38
C PRO A 276 -31.67 24.67 7.88
N ALA A 277 -32.36 24.85 6.75
CA ALA A 277 -33.18 23.79 6.16
C ALA A 277 -32.33 22.63 5.64
N LEU A 278 -31.22 22.95 4.98
CA LEU A 278 -30.25 21.98 4.49
C LEU A 278 -29.56 21.24 5.64
N TYR A 279 -29.22 21.90 6.71
CA TYR A 279 -28.66 21.29 7.91
C TYR A 279 -29.64 20.27 8.51
N TRP A 280 -30.93 20.64 8.69
CA TRP A 280 -31.94 19.72 9.20
C TRP A 280 -32.22 18.55 8.27
N ALA A 281 -32.20 18.76 6.96
CA ALA A 281 -32.33 17.69 5.97
C ALA A 281 -31.14 16.72 5.98
N GLY A 282 -29.95 17.15 6.39
CA GLY A 282 -28.74 16.32 6.50
C GLY A 282 -28.70 15.44 7.75
N ILE A 283 -29.65 15.60 8.69
CA ILE A 283 -29.75 14.72 9.86
C ILE A 283 -30.26 13.34 9.39
N PRO A 284 -29.66 12.24 9.85
CA PRO A 284 -30.13 10.89 9.53
C PRO A 284 -31.63 10.71 9.76
N GLY A 285 -32.40 10.43 8.69
CA GLY A 285 -33.85 10.35 8.72
C GLY A 285 -34.57 11.66 8.43
N GLY A 286 -33.87 12.80 8.27
CA GLY A 286 -34.42 14.12 7.95
C GLY A 286 -34.59 14.39 6.45
N GLU A 287 -34.08 13.53 5.58
CA GLU A 287 -33.99 13.72 4.12
C GLU A 287 -35.37 13.93 3.46
N GLY A 288 -36.43 13.38 4.07
CA GLY A 288 -37.79 13.53 3.57
C GLY A 288 -38.36 14.96 3.66
N ASP A 289 -37.73 15.86 4.40
CA ASP A 289 -38.11 17.28 4.55
C ASP A 289 -37.16 18.20 3.75
N PHE A 290 -36.36 17.67 2.86
CA PHE A 290 -35.49 18.45 2.01
C PHE A 290 -36.26 19.48 1.16
N PRO A 291 -35.80 20.75 1.11
CA PRO A 291 -36.46 21.81 0.30
C PRO A 291 -36.32 21.48 -1.19
N SER A 292 -37.43 21.19 -1.86
CA SER A 292 -37.46 20.73 -3.24
C SER A 292 -36.88 21.73 -4.25
N GLU A 293 -36.93 23.03 -3.94
CA GLU A 293 -36.38 24.12 -4.74
C GLU A 293 -34.85 24.16 -4.76
N GLU A 294 -34.20 23.57 -3.78
CA GLU A 294 -32.74 23.43 -3.69
C GLU A 294 -32.20 22.21 -4.45
N SER A 295 -33.00 21.62 -5.35
CA SER A 295 -32.60 20.46 -6.14
C SER A 295 -32.65 20.72 -7.64
N PHE A 296 -31.70 20.17 -8.38
CA PHE A 296 -31.66 20.22 -9.84
C PHE A 296 -32.01 18.86 -10.46
N PHE A 297 -32.52 18.88 -11.69
CA PHE A 297 -32.83 17.67 -12.44
C PHE A 297 -31.60 17.21 -13.22
N THR A 298 -31.37 15.90 -13.16
CA THR A 298 -30.30 15.22 -13.89
C THR A 298 -30.67 13.75 -14.10
N PHE A 299 -29.74 12.91 -14.56
CA PHE A 299 -29.90 11.47 -14.63
C PHE A 299 -29.10 10.77 -13.54
N VAL A 300 -29.42 9.50 -13.23
CA VAL A 300 -28.72 8.71 -12.22
C VAL A 300 -27.22 8.65 -12.50
N GLU A 301 -26.85 8.43 -13.76
CA GLU A 301 -25.47 8.31 -14.24
C GLU A 301 -24.64 9.55 -13.91
N GLN A 302 -25.20 10.74 -14.10
CA GLN A 302 -24.52 11.99 -13.76
C GLN A 302 -24.57 12.28 -12.24
N GLY A 303 -25.69 11.94 -11.60
CA GLY A 303 -25.85 12.13 -10.17
C GLY A 303 -24.80 11.36 -9.35
N VAL A 304 -24.52 10.09 -9.72
CA VAL A 304 -23.52 9.28 -9.00
C VAL A 304 -22.09 9.74 -9.22
N CYS A 305 -21.78 10.52 -10.27
CA CYS A 305 -20.45 11.09 -10.45
C CYS A 305 -20.04 12.07 -9.33
N PHE A 306 -21.01 12.61 -8.59
CA PHE A 306 -20.73 13.44 -7.43
C PHE A 306 -20.39 12.63 -6.16
N PHE A 307 -20.44 11.31 -6.19
CA PHE A 307 -19.91 10.48 -5.12
C PHE A 307 -18.39 10.57 -5.08
N THR A 308 -17.84 10.57 -3.88
CA THR A 308 -16.41 10.41 -3.66
C THR A 308 -16.11 8.92 -3.64
N GLU A 309 -15.54 8.40 -4.73
CA GLU A 309 -15.17 6.99 -4.82
C GLU A 309 -13.91 6.68 -4.01
N GLU A 310 -12.93 7.58 -4.03
CA GLU A 310 -11.77 7.46 -3.16
C GLU A 310 -12.16 7.91 -1.74
N THR A 311 -12.24 6.95 -0.86
CA THR A 311 -12.35 7.18 0.58
C THR A 311 -10.97 7.08 1.22
N ASN A 312 -10.88 7.26 2.54
CA ASN A 312 -9.68 6.88 3.27
C ASN A 312 -9.31 5.44 2.96
N TYR A 313 -8.03 5.20 2.75
CA TYR A 313 -7.55 3.83 2.75
C TYR A 313 -7.94 3.17 4.08
N ALA A 314 -8.50 1.97 3.98
CA ALA A 314 -8.89 1.21 5.15
C ALA A 314 -7.68 0.49 5.74
N ASP A 315 -7.68 0.33 7.06
CA ASP A 315 -6.73 -0.52 7.75
C ASP A 315 -6.95 -1.98 7.36
N SER A 316 -5.87 -2.74 7.25
CA SER A 316 -5.93 -4.18 7.14
C SER A 316 -6.51 -4.81 8.40
N LEU A 317 -7.36 -5.83 8.25
CA LEU A 317 -7.96 -6.55 9.38
C LEU A 317 -6.98 -7.51 10.06
N SER A 318 -5.85 -7.76 9.45
CA SER A 318 -4.79 -8.61 9.99
C SER A 318 -4.08 -7.91 11.15
N PRO A 319 -3.71 -8.63 12.22
CA PRO A 319 -2.87 -8.07 13.28
C PRO A 319 -1.42 -7.87 12.82
N PHE A 320 -1.02 -8.48 11.71
CA PHE A 320 0.30 -8.34 11.10
C PHE A 320 0.27 -7.27 10.02
N GLY A 321 1.29 -6.43 9.96
CA GLY A 321 1.40 -5.41 8.91
C GLY A 321 2.40 -4.31 9.24
N ILE A 322 2.41 -3.27 8.42
CA ILE A 322 3.24 -2.08 8.56
C ILE A 322 2.38 -0.84 8.78
N LYS A 323 2.90 0.09 9.56
CA LYS A 323 2.29 1.40 9.78
C LYS A 323 2.79 2.35 8.70
N MET A 324 1.87 2.93 7.97
CA MET A 324 2.10 3.93 6.92
C MET A 324 1.20 5.13 7.19
N ALA A 325 1.15 6.10 6.28
CA ALA A 325 0.17 7.15 6.31
C ALA A 325 -0.54 7.29 4.95
N ASP A 326 -1.77 7.77 4.98
CA ASP A 326 -2.48 8.19 3.79
C ASP A 326 -1.75 9.37 3.14
N ARG A 327 -1.62 9.36 1.79
CA ARG A 327 -0.90 10.39 1.06
C ARG A 327 -1.60 11.75 1.09
N THR A 328 -2.92 11.76 1.12
CA THR A 328 -3.76 12.95 0.99
C THR A 328 -3.98 13.62 2.34
N ASN A 329 -4.60 12.93 3.27
CA ASN A 329 -5.01 13.50 4.56
C ASN A 329 -4.04 13.21 5.71
N GLY A 330 -3.05 12.33 5.50
CA GLY A 330 -2.05 11.99 6.50
C GLY A 330 -2.53 11.08 7.63
N LYS A 331 -3.68 10.46 7.49
CA LYS A 331 -4.18 9.48 8.47
C LYS A 331 -3.18 8.33 8.63
N PRO A 332 -2.83 7.92 9.86
CA PRO A 332 -2.02 6.71 10.07
C PRO A 332 -2.83 5.48 9.64
N LEU A 333 -2.16 4.55 8.97
CA LEU A 333 -2.75 3.34 8.41
C LEU A 333 -1.96 2.11 8.84
N HIS A 334 -2.66 1.02 9.09
CA HIS A 334 -2.09 -0.31 9.28
C HIS A 334 -2.31 -1.16 8.03
N LEU A 335 -1.22 -1.60 7.38
CA LEU A 335 -1.26 -2.29 6.10
C LEU A 335 -0.59 -3.66 6.18
N ASP A 336 -1.33 -4.72 5.92
CA ASP A 336 -0.78 -6.05 5.68
C ASP A 336 -0.59 -6.28 4.17
N ILE A 337 0.67 -6.30 3.76
CA ILE A 337 1.06 -6.56 2.36
C ILE A 337 1.54 -7.99 2.14
N SER A 338 1.27 -8.89 3.06
CA SER A 338 1.74 -10.29 3.05
C SER A 338 0.62 -11.30 3.25
N ASP A 339 -0.05 -11.31 4.42
CA ASP A 339 -0.98 -12.38 4.79
C ASP A 339 -2.43 -12.12 4.37
N GLU A 340 -2.94 -10.92 4.61
CA GLU A 340 -4.32 -10.58 4.28
C GLU A 340 -4.57 -10.66 2.77
N PRO A 341 -3.71 -10.10 1.89
CA PRO A 341 -3.89 -10.25 0.44
C PRO A 341 -3.88 -11.71 -0.01
N MET A 342 -3.05 -12.55 0.63
CA MET A 342 -2.98 -13.97 0.32
C MET A 342 -4.22 -14.73 0.80
N ARG A 343 -4.75 -14.41 2.00
CA ARG A 343 -6.01 -15.00 2.50
C ARG A 343 -7.21 -14.61 1.65
N ARG A 344 -7.22 -13.41 1.12
CA ARG A 344 -8.27 -12.90 0.22
C ARG A 344 -8.12 -13.37 -1.23
N GLY A 345 -7.07 -14.14 -1.55
CA GLY A 345 -6.82 -14.63 -2.91
C GLY A 345 -6.32 -13.55 -3.89
N ILE A 346 -5.92 -12.38 -3.40
CA ILE A 346 -5.38 -11.28 -4.19
C ILE A 346 -3.94 -11.61 -4.64
N THR A 347 -3.16 -12.21 -3.75
CA THR A 347 -1.81 -12.68 -4.01
C THR A 347 -1.69 -14.18 -3.81
N THR A 348 -0.74 -14.83 -4.48
CA THR A 348 -0.45 -16.27 -4.35
C THR A 348 0.75 -16.55 -3.49
N ASN A 349 1.56 -15.53 -3.23
CA ASN A 349 2.77 -15.59 -2.42
C ASN A 349 3.00 -14.26 -1.67
N ARG A 350 4.02 -14.24 -0.79
CA ARG A 350 4.40 -13.07 0.02
C ARG A 350 5.63 -12.33 -0.52
N ASN A 351 6.20 -12.80 -1.63
CA ASN A 351 7.43 -12.25 -2.17
C ASN A 351 7.23 -10.83 -2.69
N LYS A 352 8.27 -10.02 -2.57
CA LYS A 352 8.25 -8.60 -2.91
C LYS A 352 9.36 -8.22 -3.87
N LEU A 353 9.03 -7.35 -4.81
CA LEU A 353 9.98 -6.67 -5.67
C LEU A 353 9.93 -5.17 -5.35
N VAL A 354 11.05 -4.60 -4.92
CA VAL A 354 11.17 -3.19 -4.57
C VAL A 354 12.06 -2.49 -5.58
N ILE A 355 11.55 -1.45 -6.23
CA ILE A 355 12.26 -0.70 -7.27
C ILE A 355 12.32 0.77 -6.88
N GLY A 356 13.53 1.30 -6.78
CA GLY A 356 13.71 2.71 -6.45
C GLY A 356 15.05 3.25 -6.84
N PRO A 357 15.12 4.28 -7.72
CA PRO A 357 16.37 4.93 -8.08
C PRO A 357 17.13 5.47 -6.86
N SER A 358 18.41 5.72 -7.03
CA SER A 358 19.22 6.38 -5.99
C SER A 358 18.58 7.73 -5.59
N GLY A 359 18.42 7.96 -4.29
CA GLY A 359 17.80 9.15 -3.72
C GLY A 359 16.25 9.10 -3.65
N SER A 360 15.60 8.04 -4.10
CA SER A 360 14.14 7.88 -4.01
C SER A 360 13.62 7.61 -2.58
N GLY A 361 14.50 7.29 -1.62
CA GLY A 361 14.14 6.90 -0.26
C GLY A 361 14.02 5.40 -0.04
N LYS A 362 14.56 4.59 -0.96
CA LYS A 362 14.50 3.12 -0.93
C LYS A 362 14.99 2.53 0.40
N SER A 363 16.23 2.81 0.81
CA SER A 363 16.80 2.29 2.06
C SER A 363 16.02 2.75 3.30
N PHE A 364 15.46 3.96 3.26
CA PHE A 364 14.62 4.50 4.33
C PHE A 364 13.31 3.69 4.46
N PHE A 365 12.61 3.46 3.36
CA PHE A 365 11.41 2.64 3.33
C PHE A 365 11.70 1.20 3.77
N MET A 366 12.79 0.61 3.29
CA MET A 366 13.16 -0.75 3.67
C MET A 366 13.49 -0.89 5.15
N ASN A 367 14.22 0.07 5.74
CA ASN A 367 14.44 0.11 7.20
C ASN A 367 13.11 0.16 7.96
N HIS A 368 12.17 1.00 7.50
CA HIS A 368 10.84 1.12 8.11
C HIS A 368 10.06 -0.20 8.04
N LEU A 369 10.10 -0.90 6.92
CA LEU A 369 9.46 -2.19 6.72
C LEU A 369 10.08 -3.29 7.59
N VAL A 370 11.41 -3.49 7.50
CA VAL A 370 12.09 -4.59 8.19
C VAL A 370 12.05 -4.42 9.71
N ARG A 371 12.13 -3.18 10.23
CA ARG A 371 11.97 -2.92 11.65
C ARG A 371 10.61 -3.40 12.16
N GLN A 372 9.53 -3.01 11.49
CA GLN A 372 8.18 -3.37 11.92
C GLN A 372 7.92 -4.88 11.81
N TYR A 373 8.47 -5.55 10.80
CA TYR A 373 8.41 -7.00 10.69
C TYR A 373 9.18 -7.70 11.81
N TRP A 374 10.39 -7.20 12.15
CA TRP A 374 11.16 -7.73 13.28
C TRP A 374 10.42 -7.56 14.61
N GLU A 375 9.79 -6.43 14.86
CA GLU A 375 8.99 -6.17 16.06
C GLU A 375 7.80 -7.13 16.19
N GLN A 376 7.30 -7.63 15.08
CA GLN A 376 6.23 -8.64 15.00
C GLN A 376 6.78 -10.08 14.91
N ASN A 377 7.96 -10.32 15.47
CA ASN A 377 8.62 -11.62 15.58
C ASN A 377 9.02 -12.28 14.26
N THR A 378 9.22 -11.51 13.18
CA THR A 378 9.79 -12.02 11.94
C THR A 378 11.31 -12.20 12.10
N HIS A 379 11.85 -13.33 11.63
CA HIS A 379 13.27 -13.54 11.48
C HIS A 379 13.74 -12.99 10.13
N ILE A 380 14.68 -12.06 10.15
CA ILE A 380 15.11 -11.30 8.97
C ILE A 380 16.59 -11.52 8.73
N ILE A 381 16.94 -11.85 7.50
CA ILE A 381 18.30 -11.84 6.99
C ILE A 381 18.37 -10.81 5.87
N LEU A 382 19.34 -9.90 5.97
CA LEU A 382 19.58 -8.86 4.98
C LEU A 382 20.95 -9.04 4.36
N ILE A 383 21.00 -8.95 3.04
CA ILE A 383 22.24 -8.78 2.28
C ILE A 383 22.29 -7.30 1.92
N ASP A 384 23.17 -6.56 2.55
CA ASP A 384 23.32 -5.10 2.44
C ASP A 384 24.54 -4.72 1.62
N ILE A 385 24.44 -3.59 0.91
CA ILE A 385 25.54 -2.98 0.17
C ILE A 385 25.49 -1.47 0.48
N GLY A 386 26.48 -0.98 1.20
CA GLY A 386 26.63 0.44 1.53
C GLY A 386 26.12 0.85 2.92
N ASN A 387 26.12 -0.06 3.87
CA ASN A 387 25.84 0.19 5.29
C ASN A 387 24.46 0.84 5.57
N SER A 388 23.45 0.45 4.79
CA SER A 388 22.12 1.06 4.88
C SER A 388 21.34 0.69 6.14
N TYR A 389 21.59 -0.50 6.71
CA TYR A 389 20.86 -1.02 7.86
C TYR A 389 21.65 -0.99 9.17
N LYS A 390 22.87 -0.45 9.14
CA LYS A 390 23.75 -0.46 10.33
C LYS A 390 23.12 0.23 11.54
N GLY A 391 22.52 1.41 11.37
CA GLY A 391 21.91 2.16 12.47
C GLY A 391 20.78 1.40 13.16
N LEU A 392 19.88 0.79 12.38
CA LEU A 392 18.82 -0.05 12.93
C LEU A 392 19.37 -1.31 13.61
N CYS A 393 20.35 -1.96 12.99
CA CYS A 393 20.97 -3.16 13.54
C CYS A 393 21.66 -2.89 14.89
N ASP A 394 22.45 -1.80 14.99
CA ASP A 394 23.13 -1.39 16.20
C ASP A 394 22.14 -1.07 17.34
N LEU A 395 21.03 -0.40 17.03
CA LEU A 395 19.97 -0.13 18.00
C LEU A 395 19.33 -1.43 18.51
N ILE A 396 19.05 -2.39 17.63
CA ILE A 396 18.50 -3.70 17.99
C ILE A 396 19.52 -4.46 18.86
N HIS A 397 20.78 -4.45 18.48
CA HIS A 397 21.88 -5.10 19.21
C HIS A 397 21.96 -4.61 20.65
N GLN A 398 21.96 -3.30 20.86
CA GLN A 398 21.98 -2.72 22.20
C GLN A 398 20.74 -3.10 23.02
N ARG A 399 19.56 -3.00 22.44
CA ARG A 399 18.30 -3.30 23.13
C ARG A 399 18.15 -4.76 23.51
N LYS A 400 18.82 -5.65 22.81
CA LYS A 400 18.81 -7.10 23.04
C LYS A 400 20.09 -7.61 23.72
N ASN A 401 20.90 -6.71 24.27
CA ASN A 401 22.15 -7.03 24.96
C ASN A 401 23.08 -7.95 24.15
N GLY A 402 23.13 -7.77 22.84
CA GLY A 402 23.94 -8.57 21.92
C GLY A 402 23.34 -9.90 21.50
N GLU A 403 22.16 -10.27 22.01
CA GLU A 403 21.50 -11.52 21.62
C GLU A 403 20.91 -11.48 20.21
N ASP A 404 20.58 -10.28 19.70
CA ASP A 404 19.98 -10.06 18.39
C ASP A 404 20.61 -8.81 17.74
N GLY A 405 20.31 -8.52 16.48
CA GLY A 405 20.91 -7.39 15.77
C GLY A 405 22.37 -7.65 15.42
N ILE A 406 22.64 -8.70 14.68
CA ILE A 406 24.01 -9.11 14.33
C ILE A 406 24.39 -8.52 12.97
N TYR A 407 25.51 -7.80 12.94
CA TYR A 407 26.06 -7.17 11.76
C TYR A 407 27.36 -7.86 11.34
N TYR A 408 27.30 -8.65 10.28
CA TYR A 408 28.48 -9.29 9.68
C TYR A 408 29.01 -8.41 8.56
N THR A 409 30.26 -7.96 8.69
CA THR A 409 30.96 -7.28 7.60
C THR A 409 31.95 -8.25 7.00
N TYR A 410 31.90 -8.45 5.68
CA TYR A 410 32.94 -9.23 4.99
C TYR A 410 34.25 -8.48 5.03
N SER A 411 35.31 -9.16 5.44
CA SER A 411 36.69 -8.69 5.24
C SER A 411 37.60 -9.91 5.06
N GLU A 412 38.76 -9.72 4.44
CA GLU A 412 39.74 -10.81 4.27
C GLU A 412 40.17 -11.43 5.62
N LYS A 413 40.12 -10.66 6.72
CA LYS A 413 40.46 -11.14 8.08
C LYS A 413 39.30 -11.88 8.76
N HIS A 414 38.09 -11.56 8.38
CA HIS A 414 36.85 -12.15 8.94
C HIS A 414 35.92 -12.50 7.78
N PRO A 415 36.23 -13.53 7.00
CA PRO A 415 35.41 -13.95 5.88
C PRO A 415 34.08 -14.56 6.34
N ILE A 416 33.05 -14.42 5.53
CA ILE A 416 31.80 -15.15 5.70
C ILE A 416 32.02 -16.57 5.18
N ALA A 417 32.10 -17.53 6.06
CA ALA A 417 32.38 -18.92 5.75
C ALA A 417 31.20 -19.85 6.07
N PHE A 418 31.07 -20.94 5.34
CA PHE A 418 29.97 -21.89 5.47
C PHE A 418 30.43 -23.30 5.10
N ASN A 419 29.75 -24.33 5.63
CA ASN A 419 29.95 -25.70 5.22
C ASN A 419 28.63 -26.28 4.67
N PRO A 420 28.51 -26.44 3.33
CA PRO A 420 27.28 -26.91 2.72
C PRO A 420 26.93 -28.38 3.04
N PHE A 421 27.90 -29.17 3.45
CA PHE A 421 27.75 -30.61 3.77
C PHE A 421 27.44 -30.87 5.24
N PHE A 422 27.47 -29.86 6.07
CA PHE A 422 27.19 -30.04 7.47
C PHE A 422 25.68 -30.06 7.75
N THR A 423 25.22 -31.06 8.49
CA THR A 423 23.91 -31.16 9.14
C THR A 423 24.10 -31.86 10.48
N GLU A 424 23.43 -31.37 11.55
CA GLU A 424 23.57 -31.94 12.90
C GLU A 424 23.10 -33.40 12.98
N ASP A 425 22.08 -33.74 12.21
CA ASP A 425 21.40 -35.03 12.21
C ASP A 425 21.82 -35.94 11.05
N LYS A 426 22.77 -35.52 10.23
CA LYS A 426 23.18 -36.19 8.97
C LYS A 426 22.02 -36.56 8.04
N VAL A 427 20.88 -35.81 8.14
CA VAL A 427 19.74 -35.99 7.27
C VAL A 427 19.83 -35.04 6.08
N PHE A 428 19.86 -35.58 4.89
CA PHE A 428 19.92 -34.84 3.62
C PHE A 428 18.66 -35.14 2.84
N ASP A 429 17.68 -34.21 2.91
CA ASP A 429 16.48 -34.28 2.12
C ASP A 429 16.74 -33.92 0.63
N LEU A 430 15.76 -34.12 -0.22
CA LEU A 430 15.88 -33.84 -1.66
C LEU A 430 16.25 -32.36 -1.92
N GLU A 431 15.69 -31.43 -1.14
CA GLU A 431 15.95 -29.99 -1.30
C GLU A 431 17.38 -29.64 -0.91
N LYS A 432 17.93 -30.23 0.17
CA LYS A 432 19.33 -30.02 0.57
C LYS A 432 20.30 -30.57 -0.48
N LYS A 433 19.99 -31.71 -1.06
CA LYS A 433 20.77 -32.29 -2.15
C LYS A 433 20.79 -31.39 -3.38
N GLU A 434 19.62 -30.86 -3.77
CA GLU A 434 19.52 -29.91 -4.90
C GLU A 434 20.25 -28.60 -4.60
N SER A 435 20.20 -28.09 -3.38
CA SER A 435 20.94 -26.91 -2.97
C SER A 435 22.45 -27.09 -3.07
N ILE A 436 23.00 -28.19 -2.56
CA ILE A 436 24.43 -28.52 -2.67
C ILE A 436 24.85 -28.66 -4.16
N LYS A 437 24.05 -29.36 -4.96
CA LYS A 437 24.29 -29.51 -6.39
C LYS A 437 24.33 -28.16 -7.10
N THR A 438 23.35 -27.29 -6.81
CA THR A 438 23.26 -25.95 -7.42
C THR A 438 24.42 -25.06 -7.00
N LEU A 439 24.84 -25.12 -5.74
CA LEU A 439 26.03 -24.41 -5.25
C LEU A 439 27.28 -24.86 -6.02
N ILE A 440 27.55 -26.16 -6.06
CA ILE A 440 28.76 -26.70 -6.75
C ILE A 440 28.72 -26.35 -8.23
N MET A 441 27.55 -26.42 -8.88
CA MET A 441 27.36 -26.05 -10.26
C MET A 441 27.71 -24.57 -10.51
N SER A 442 27.26 -23.67 -9.62
CA SER A 442 27.57 -22.24 -9.73
C SER A 442 29.05 -21.90 -9.51
N LEU A 443 29.78 -22.76 -8.79
CA LEU A 443 31.22 -22.63 -8.61
C LEU A 443 32.00 -23.16 -9.82
N TRP A 444 31.48 -24.20 -10.47
CA TRP A 444 32.15 -24.88 -11.56
C TRP A 444 31.96 -24.19 -12.92
N LYS A 445 30.72 -23.84 -13.27
CA LYS A 445 30.37 -23.28 -14.59
C LYS A 445 30.19 -21.76 -14.53
N ARG A 446 30.63 -21.08 -15.61
CA ARG A 446 30.36 -19.66 -15.85
C ARG A 446 29.03 -19.50 -16.58
N ASP A 447 28.47 -18.30 -16.51
CA ASP A 447 27.18 -17.93 -17.10
C ASP A 447 27.11 -18.17 -18.64
N THR A 448 28.23 -18.17 -19.30
CA THR A 448 28.34 -18.39 -20.77
C THR A 448 28.51 -19.85 -21.17
N GLU A 449 28.65 -20.75 -20.19
CA GLU A 449 28.89 -22.17 -20.43
C GLU A 449 27.60 -22.97 -20.28
N VAL A 450 27.22 -23.69 -21.33
CA VAL A 450 26.03 -24.53 -21.33
C VAL A 450 26.29 -25.79 -20.49
N ILE A 451 25.45 -26.04 -19.51
CA ILE A 451 25.45 -27.25 -18.71
C ILE A 451 24.78 -28.35 -19.51
N THR A 452 25.49 -29.41 -19.78
CA THR A 452 24.92 -30.57 -20.45
C THR A 452 24.17 -31.47 -19.47
N ARG A 453 23.16 -32.19 -19.96
CA ARG A 453 22.42 -33.15 -19.13
C ARG A 453 23.33 -34.25 -18.54
N ALA A 454 24.40 -34.62 -19.24
CA ALA A 454 25.36 -35.61 -18.76
C ALA A 454 26.16 -35.07 -17.56
N GLU A 455 26.61 -33.83 -17.63
CA GLU A 455 27.29 -33.15 -16.52
C GLU A 455 26.38 -33.01 -15.29
N GLU A 456 25.11 -32.62 -15.50
CA GLU A 456 24.15 -32.51 -14.41
C GLU A 456 23.89 -33.85 -13.70
N VAL A 457 23.74 -34.92 -14.47
CA VAL A 457 23.56 -36.30 -13.96
C VAL A 457 24.81 -36.76 -13.20
N ALA A 458 26.00 -36.53 -13.75
CA ALA A 458 27.27 -36.91 -13.12
C ALA A 458 27.47 -36.19 -11.78
N LEU A 459 27.23 -34.87 -11.73
CA LEU A 459 27.29 -34.11 -10.49
C LEU A 459 26.24 -34.57 -9.45
N SER A 460 25.03 -34.82 -9.90
CA SER A 460 23.96 -35.34 -9.03
C SER A 460 24.37 -36.71 -8.44
N MET A 461 24.98 -37.55 -9.22
CA MET A 461 25.52 -38.84 -8.77
C MET A 461 26.65 -38.66 -7.76
N ALA A 462 27.62 -37.77 -8.03
CA ALA A 462 28.73 -37.48 -7.12
C ALA A 462 28.23 -37.00 -5.75
N VAL A 463 27.30 -36.04 -5.75
CA VAL A 463 26.71 -35.49 -4.52
C VAL A 463 25.94 -36.57 -3.76
N ASN A 464 25.09 -37.37 -4.42
CA ASN A 464 24.33 -38.42 -3.75
C ASN A 464 25.24 -39.49 -3.12
N LEU A 465 26.22 -39.99 -3.84
CA LEU A 465 27.15 -41.00 -3.32
C LEU A 465 27.98 -40.48 -2.15
N PHE A 466 28.44 -39.23 -2.24
CA PHE A 466 29.16 -38.63 -1.12
C PHE A 466 28.28 -38.47 0.13
N LEU A 467 27.01 -38.06 -0.03
CA LEU A 467 26.09 -37.93 1.08
C LEU A 467 25.69 -39.29 1.69
N GLU A 468 25.65 -40.35 0.90
CA GLU A 468 25.50 -41.72 1.40
C GLU A 468 26.72 -42.14 2.20
N LYS A 469 27.92 -41.85 1.72
CA LYS A 469 29.17 -42.12 2.42
C LYS A 469 29.24 -41.39 3.79
N ILE A 470 28.81 -40.13 3.88
CA ILE A 470 28.71 -39.39 5.16
C ILE A 470 27.80 -40.12 6.16
N LYS A 471 26.73 -40.77 5.70
CA LYS A 471 25.83 -41.53 6.58
C LYS A 471 26.44 -42.84 7.07
N GLU A 472 27.20 -43.52 6.21
CA GLU A 472 27.81 -44.82 6.52
C GLU A 472 29.09 -44.70 7.35
N ASP A 473 29.89 -43.66 7.12
CA ASP A 473 31.16 -43.43 7.80
C ASP A 473 30.99 -42.29 8.86
N ASN A 474 31.05 -42.69 10.13
CA ASN A 474 30.96 -41.77 11.24
C ASN A 474 32.26 -41.00 11.53
N GLU A 475 33.39 -41.45 11.00
CA GLU A 475 34.69 -40.78 11.17
C GLU A 475 34.89 -39.69 10.10
N LEU A 476 34.15 -39.76 9.02
CA LEU A 476 34.20 -38.75 7.95
C LEU A 476 33.66 -37.43 8.39
N VAL A 477 34.51 -36.39 8.42
CA VAL A 477 34.10 -35.00 8.68
C VAL A 477 33.52 -34.42 7.37
N PRO A 478 32.19 -34.11 7.33
CA PRO A 478 31.58 -33.56 6.14
C PRO A 478 32.13 -32.16 5.85
N SER A 479 32.75 -31.95 4.70
CA SER A 479 33.28 -30.67 4.23
C SER A 479 33.42 -30.64 2.72
N PHE A 480 33.65 -29.47 2.15
CA PHE A 480 33.99 -29.36 0.73
C PHE A 480 35.34 -30.08 0.43
N ASN A 481 36.29 -30.01 1.35
CA ASN A 481 37.56 -30.72 1.20
C ASN A 481 37.37 -32.22 1.05
N THR A 482 36.58 -32.85 1.90
CA THR A 482 36.33 -34.29 1.85
C THR A 482 35.47 -34.66 0.65
N PHE A 483 34.57 -33.80 0.18
CA PHE A 483 33.86 -33.97 -1.08
C PHE A 483 34.83 -33.94 -2.28
N TYR A 484 35.76 -32.98 -2.32
CA TYR A 484 36.74 -32.84 -3.38
C TYR A 484 37.66 -34.06 -3.43
N GLU A 485 38.12 -34.53 -2.27
CA GLU A 485 38.95 -35.76 -2.18
C GLU A 485 38.18 -37.01 -2.62
N PHE A 486 36.91 -37.12 -2.25
CA PHE A 486 36.04 -38.19 -2.76
C PHE A 486 35.90 -38.15 -4.28
N VAL A 487 35.71 -36.99 -4.86
CA VAL A 487 35.59 -36.84 -6.32
C VAL A 487 36.89 -37.14 -7.02
N GLN A 488 38.03 -36.74 -6.46
CA GLN A 488 39.36 -36.98 -7.01
C GLN A 488 39.75 -38.48 -6.98
N GLY A 489 39.30 -39.19 -5.97
CA GLY A 489 39.63 -40.60 -5.75
C GLY A 489 38.53 -41.58 -6.17
N GLU A 490 37.59 -41.84 -5.28
CA GLU A 490 36.59 -42.90 -5.44
C GLU A 490 35.63 -42.65 -6.61
N PHE A 491 35.17 -41.42 -6.78
CA PHE A 491 34.22 -41.09 -7.83
C PHE A 491 34.86 -41.21 -9.22
N ARG A 492 36.14 -40.94 -9.35
CA ARG A 492 36.90 -41.19 -10.57
C ARG A 492 36.79 -42.65 -11.00
N GLY A 493 37.01 -43.61 -10.08
CA GLY A 493 36.86 -45.03 -10.36
C GLY A 493 35.44 -45.42 -10.81
N ILE A 494 34.43 -44.80 -10.18
CA ILE A 494 33.01 -45.03 -10.53
C ILE A 494 32.70 -44.51 -11.94
N LEU A 495 33.25 -43.37 -12.34
CA LEU A 495 33.09 -42.85 -13.70
C LEU A 495 33.72 -43.76 -14.74
N GLU A 496 34.91 -44.31 -14.44
CA GLU A 496 35.61 -45.28 -15.31
C GLU A 496 34.82 -46.58 -15.44
N GLU A 497 34.33 -47.13 -14.34
CA GLU A 497 33.48 -48.33 -14.34
C GLU A 497 32.19 -48.14 -15.14
N LYS A 498 31.57 -46.97 -15.03
CA LYS A 498 30.34 -46.61 -15.78
C LYS A 498 30.60 -46.13 -17.20
N HIS A 499 31.86 -46.15 -17.67
CA HIS A 499 32.27 -45.75 -19.00
C HIS A 499 31.90 -44.31 -19.39
N TYR A 500 31.90 -43.38 -18.42
CA TYR A 500 31.77 -41.97 -18.73
C TYR A 500 32.97 -41.48 -19.54
N ARG A 501 32.71 -40.80 -20.64
CA ARG A 501 33.76 -40.20 -21.45
C ARG A 501 34.05 -38.78 -21.01
N GLU A 502 35.25 -38.31 -21.23
CA GLU A 502 35.67 -36.94 -20.90
C GLU A 502 34.72 -35.87 -21.50
N LYS A 503 34.17 -36.10 -22.69
CA LYS A 503 33.17 -35.25 -23.32
C LYS A 503 31.80 -35.24 -22.61
N ASP A 504 31.47 -36.26 -21.84
CA ASP A 504 30.23 -36.42 -21.12
C ASP A 504 30.34 -35.80 -19.71
N PHE A 505 31.54 -35.89 -19.09
CA PHE A 505 31.91 -35.22 -17.84
C PHE A 505 33.43 -35.10 -17.73
N ASP A 506 33.95 -33.87 -17.91
CA ASP A 506 35.39 -33.59 -17.78
C ASP A 506 35.77 -33.43 -16.32
N LEU A 507 36.13 -34.54 -15.68
CA LEU A 507 36.54 -34.58 -14.27
C LEU A 507 37.77 -33.71 -14.00
N THR A 508 38.71 -33.64 -14.98
CA THR A 508 39.94 -32.84 -14.83
C THR A 508 39.63 -31.35 -14.81
N ASN A 509 38.77 -30.90 -15.72
CA ASN A 509 38.28 -29.53 -15.72
C ASN A 509 37.50 -29.22 -14.41
N PHE A 510 36.60 -30.11 -13.99
CA PHE A 510 35.83 -29.98 -12.76
C PHE A 510 36.75 -29.77 -11.55
N LEU A 511 37.73 -30.62 -11.36
CA LEU A 511 38.68 -30.51 -10.24
C LEU A 511 39.55 -29.25 -10.33
N ASN A 512 40.06 -28.91 -11.52
CA ASN A 512 40.88 -27.70 -11.70
C ASN A 512 40.12 -26.40 -11.41
N VAL A 513 38.87 -26.33 -11.82
CA VAL A 513 38.02 -25.14 -11.57
C VAL A 513 37.67 -25.01 -10.09
N LEU A 514 37.48 -26.13 -9.40
CA LEU A 514 37.13 -26.15 -7.98
C LEU A 514 38.36 -26.17 -7.04
N ALA A 515 39.57 -26.35 -7.55
CA ALA A 515 40.80 -26.34 -6.76
C ALA A 515 41.02 -25.09 -5.88
N PRO A 516 40.65 -23.88 -6.29
CA PRO A 516 40.73 -22.69 -5.42
C PRO A 516 39.96 -22.78 -4.11
N TYR A 517 38.90 -23.60 -4.03
CA TYR A 517 38.10 -23.81 -2.84
C TYR A 517 38.52 -25.00 -1.97
N TYR A 518 39.48 -25.78 -2.46
CA TYR A 518 40.07 -26.91 -1.77
C TYR A 518 41.25 -26.46 -0.91
N ARG A 519 41.64 -27.27 0.06
CA ARG A 519 42.71 -27.06 1.04
C ARG A 519 43.95 -26.38 0.48
N GLY A 520 44.30 -25.21 1.00
CA GLY A 520 45.43 -24.41 0.52
C GLY A 520 45.17 -23.60 -0.74
N GLY A 521 43.97 -23.62 -1.28
CA GLY A 521 43.55 -22.74 -2.34
C GLY A 521 43.19 -21.35 -1.84
N GLU A 522 43.03 -20.39 -2.75
CA GLU A 522 42.78 -18.96 -2.45
C GLU A 522 41.49 -18.76 -1.63
N TYR A 523 40.48 -19.61 -1.83
CA TYR A 523 39.14 -19.53 -1.21
C TYR A 523 38.81 -20.77 -0.37
N ASP A 524 39.77 -21.48 0.18
CA ASP A 524 39.55 -22.70 0.96
C ASP A 524 38.73 -22.50 2.22
N TYR A 525 38.79 -21.30 2.80
CA TYR A 525 38.03 -20.89 3.99
C TYR A 525 36.52 -20.78 3.75
N LEU A 526 36.06 -20.54 2.51
CA LEU A 526 34.64 -20.23 2.24
C LEU A 526 33.69 -21.39 2.51
N LEU A 527 34.09 -22.63 2.16
CA LEU A 527 33.24 -23.82 2.13
C LEU A 527 33.62 -24.91 3.14
N ASN A 528 34.65 -24.67 3.95
CA ASN A 528 35.21 -25.63 4.89
C ASN A 528 35.19 -25.15 6.34
N SER A 529 34.24 -24.30 6.71
CA SER A 529 34.13 -23.77 8.08
C SER A 529 33.73 -24.86 9.07
N ASP A 530 34.49 -24.98 10.16
CA ASP A 530 34.13 -25.82 11.32
C ASP A 530 33.10 -25.12 12.22
N GLU A 531 33.01 -23.78 12.15
CA GLU A 531 32.05 -22.98 12.87
C GLU A 531 30.84 -22.68 11.99
N GLN A 532 29.66 -23.03 12.47
CA GLN A 532 28.44 -22.63 11.82
C GLN A 532 28.09 -21.18 12.17
N LEU A 533 27.63 -20.43 11.17
CA LEU A 533 26.89 -19.21 11.44
C LEU A 533 25.65 -19.56 12.27
N ASP A 534 25.69 -19.32 13.60
CA ASP A 534 24.51 -19.51 14.45
C ASP A 534 23.44 -18.47 14.13
N LEU A 535 22.72 -18.71 13.03
CA LEU A 535 21.62 -17.87 12.59
C LEU A 535 20.28 -18.32 13.17
N LEU A 536 20.22 -19.50 13.81
CA LEU A 536 18.96 -20.12 14.17
C LEU A 536 18.18 -19.25 15.17
N ASN A 537 18.87 -18.78 16.19
CA ASN A 537 18.27 -18.01 17.29
C ASN A 537 18.31 -16.50 17.08
N LYS A 538 19.07 -16.01 16.09
CA LYS A 538 19.20 -14.59 15.78
C LYS A 538 18.06 -14.16 14.84
N ARG A 539 17.26 -13.16 15.24
CA ARG A 539 16.10 -12.73 14.46
C ARG A 539 16.39 -11.61 13.46
N PHE A 540 17.41 -10.82 13.71
CA PHE A 540 17.83 -9.72 12.82
C PHE A 540 19.31 -9.85 12.52
N VAL A 541 19.62 -10.19 11.27
CA VAL A 541 20.99 -10.43 10.81
C VAL A 541 21.24 -9.66 9.53
N VAL A 542 22.31 -8.89 9.50
CA VAL A 542 22.75 -8.12 8.33
C VAL A 542 24.10 -8.63 7.89
N PHE A 543 24.23 -8.94 6.61
CA PHE A 543 25.47 -9.26 5.93
C PHE A 543 25.85 -8.09 5.04
N GLU A 544 26.85 -7.33 5.44
CA GLU A 544 27.43 -6.23 4.65
C GLU A 544 28.52 -6.77 3.74
N ILE A 545 28.30 -6.67 2.45
CA ILE A 545 29.20 -7.25 1.43
C ILE A 545 29.71 -6.20 0.42
N ASP A 546 29.70 -4.91 0.79
CA ASP A 546 30.15 -3.82 -0.09
C ASP A 546 31.60 -3.97 -0.56
N GLU A 547 32.51 -4.46 0.31
CA GLU A 547 33.93 -4.68 -0.03
C GLU A 547 34.13 -5.64 -1.21
N ILE A 548 33.24 -6.62 -1.37
CA ILE A 548 33.34 -7.64 -2.45
C ILE A 548 32.38 -7.42 -3.60
N LYS A 549 31.58 -6.35 -3.62
CA LYS A 549 30.52 -6.11 -4.61
C LYS A 549 30.98 -6.13 -6.07
N GLU A 550 32.23 -5.72 -6.34
CA GLU A 550 32.83 -5.73 -7.68
C GLU A 550 33.66 -7.01 -7.92
N HIS A 551 33.82 -7.88 -6.91
CA HIS A 551 34.58 -9.08 -7.05
C HIS A 551 33.78 -10.19 -7.74
N LYS A 552 34.20 -10.52 -8.98
CA LYS A 552 33.45 -11.42 -9.90
C LYS A 552 33.19 -12.83 -9.37
N ILE A 553 34.00 -13.32 -8.42
CA ILE A 553 33.90 -14.66 -7.84
C ILE A 553 33.29 -14.60 -6.45
N LEU A 554 33.85 -13.79 -5.55
CA LEU A 554 33.43 -13.78 -4.14
C LEU A 554 31.99 -13.30 -3.94
N PHE A 555 31.57 -12.25 -4.64
CA PHE A 555 30.23 -11.68 -4.44
C PHE A 555 29.11 -12.72 -4.69
N PRO A 556 29.06 -13.42 -5.84
CA PRO A 556 28.05 -14.45 -6.07
C PRO A 556 28.13 -15.61 -5.08
N VAL A 557 29.35 -16.10 -4.78
CA VAL A 557 29.54 -17.24 -3.88
C VAL A 557 29.06 -16.93 -2.46
N VAL A 558 29.47 -15.78 -1.91
CA VAL A 558 29.07 -15.34 -0.58
C VAL A 558 27.55 -15.13 -0.53
N THR A 559 26.96 -14.57 -1.58
CA THR A 559 25.50 -14.39 -1.68
C THR A 559 24.77 -15.74 -1.63
N VAL A 560 25.26 -16.76 -2.37
CA VAL A 560 24.68 -18.12 -2.32
C VAL A 560 24.82 -18.73 -0.93
N ILE A 561 25.98 -18.54 -0.28
CA ILE A 561 26.21 -19.03 1.09
C ILE A 561 25.18 -18.44 2.06
N ILE A 562 24.93 -17.15 1.97
CA ILE A 562 23.93 -16.47 2.84
C ILE A 562 22.51 -16.97 2.56
N MET A 563 22.17 -17.16 1.28
CA MET A 563 20.87 -17.72 0.88
C MET A 563 20.69 -19.14 1.39
N GLU A 564 21.73 -19.98 1.31
CA GLU A 564 21.70 -21.35 1.82
C GLU A 564 21.53 -21.38 3.35
N ALA A 565 22.25 -20.51 4.06
CA ALA A 565 22.08 -20.34 5.50
C ALA A 565 20.64 -19.94 5.86
N PHE A 566 20.01 -19.09 5.07
CA PHE A 566 18.61 -18.72 5.23
C PHE A 566 17.65 -19.90 4.98
N ILE A 567 17.88 -20.69 3.93
CA ILE A 567 17.07 -21.88 3.62
C ILE A 567 17.16 -22.90 4.74
N ASN A 568 18.36 -23.15 5.28
CA ASN A 568 18.56 -24.03 6.43
C ASN A 568 17.79 -23.53 7.66
N LYS A 569 17.83 -22.22 7.92
CA LYS A 569 17.04 -21.59 8.99
C LYS A 569 15.54 -21.79 8.79
N MET A 570 15.05 -21.61 7.56
CA MET A 570 13.63 -21.80 7.24
C MET A 570 13.14 -23.22 7.55
N ARG A 571 13.95 -24.22 7.22
CA ARG A 571 13.62 -25.63 7.43
C ARG A 571 13.51 -26.00 8.90
N ARG A 572 14.38 -25.44 9.74
CA ARG A 572 14.42 -25.74 11.17
C ARG A 572 13.37 -25.00 11.99
N LEU A 573 13.03 -23.79 11.61
CA LEU A 573 12.07 -22.96 12.35
C LEU A 573 10.66 -23.09 11.74
N HIS A 574 9.83 -23.94 12.35
CA HIS A 574 8.44 -24.09 11.93
C HIS A 574 7.52 -23.07 12.62
N GLY A 575 6.47 -22.61 11.90
CA GLY A 575 5.45 -21.70 12.44
C GLY A 575 5.91 -20.25 12.68
N VAL A 576 7.16 -19.93 12.38
CA VAL A 576 7.72 -18.58 12.52
C VAL A 576 7.88 -17.94 11.15
N ARG A 577 7.56 -16.64 11.04
CA ARG A 577 7.78 -15.88 9.81
C ARG A 577 9.27 -15.60 9.60
N LYS A 578 9.73 -15.73 8.36
CA LYS A 578 11.10 -15.45 7.96
C LYS A 578 11.11 -14.59 6.71
N MET A 579 12.08 -13.70 6.62
CA MET A 579 12.28 -12.82 5.47
C MET A 579 13.76 -12.79 5.09
N ILE A 580 14.05 -12.90 3.81
CA ILE A 580 15.36 -12.56 3.25
C ILE A 580 15.21 -11.33 2.36
N VAL A 581 16.07 -10.35 2.57
CA VAL A 581 16.16 -9.15 1.73
C VAL A 581 17.49 -9.16 1.00
N VAL A 582 17.45 -9.01 -0.30
CA VAL A 582 18.66 -8.98 -1.15
C VAL A 582 18.71 -7.62 -1.84
N GLU A 583 19.61 -6.76 -1.37
CA GLU A 583 19.91 -5.45 -1.98
C GLU A 583 20.78 -5.64 -3.21
N GLU A 584 20.53 -4.86 -4.26
CA GLU A 584 21.29 -4.91 -5.53
C GLU A 584 21.42 -6.34 -6.10
N ALA A 585 20.39 -7.14 -5.93
CA ALA A 585 20.35 -8.56 -6.29
C ALA A 585 20.77 -8.83 -7.74
N TRP A 586 20.56 -7.87 -8.63
CA TRP A 586 20.92 -7.98 -10.04
C TRP A 586 22.43 -8.22 -10.28
N LYS A 587 23.30 -7.62 -9.45
CA LYS A 587 24.76 -7.87 -9.53
C LYS A 587 25.14 -9.34 -9.29
N ALA A 588 24.36 -9.98 -8.39
CA ALA A 588 24.51 -11.41 -8.14
C ALA A 588 23.80 -12.26 -9.22
N ILE A 589 22.66 -11.80 -9.70
CA ILE A 589 21.74 -12.54 -10.58
C ILE A 589 22.18 -12.47 -12.06
N ALA A 590 22.99 -11.52 -12.46
CA ALA A 590 23.52 -11.40 -13.81
C ALA A 590 24.27 -12.67 -14.29
N ARG A 591 24.43 -13.67 -13.43
CA ARG A 591 25.01 -14.98 -13.71
C ARG A 591 23.93 -16.07 -13.70
N GLU A 592 23.92 -16.89 -14.74
CA GLU A 592 22.88 -17.89 -15.03
C GLU A 592 22.66 -18.90 -13.89
N GLY A 593 23.70 -19.38 -13.24
CA GLY A 593 23.62 -20.26 -12.08
C GLY A 593 22.97 -19.63 -10.84
N MET A 594 23.14 -18.31 -10.65
CA MET A 594 22.51 -17.56 -9.57
C MET A 594 21.03 -17.33 -9.79
N ALA A 595 20.62 -17.12 -11.03
CA ALA A 595 19.20 -16.94 -11.36
C ALA A 595 18.39 -18.20 -11.03
N ASP A 596 18.91 -19.38 -11.31
CA ASP A 596 18.28 -20.65 -10.95
C ASP A 596 18.21 -20.84 -9.42
N TYR A 597 19.23 -20.39 -8.70
CA TYR A 597 19.21 -20.42 -7.23
C TYR A 597 18.16 -19.46 -6.63
N ILE A 598 18.01 -18.26 -7.16
CA ILE A 598 16.94 -17.35 -6.75
C ILE A 598 15.56 -17.92 -7.08
N LYS A 599 15.41 -18.55 -8.23
CA LYS A 599 14.17 -19.25 -8.59
C LYS A 599 13.85 -20.38 -7.61
N PHE A 600 14.87 -21.13 -7.21
CA PHE A 600 14.76 -22.14 -6.16
C PHE A 600 14.37 -21.51 -4.81
N LEU A 601 15.01 -20.41 -4.41
CA LEU A 601 14.70 -19.65 -3.20
C LEU A 601 13.23 -19.21 -3.21
N TYR A 602 12.75 -18.53 -4.26
CA TYR A 602 11.38 -18.05 -4.35
C TYR A 602 10.33 -19.16 -4.26
N LYS A 603 10.60 -20.32 -4.84
CA LYS A 603 9.72 -21.51 -4.72
C LYS A 603 9.75 -22.11 -3.32
N THR A 604 10.90 -22.10 -2.68
CA THR A 604 11.12 -22.76 -1.39
C THR A 604 10.58 -21.93 -0.24
N VAL A 605 10.79 -20.60 -0.21
CA VAL A 605 10.35 -19.72 0.88
C VAL A 605 8.83 -19.79 1.13
N ARG A 606 8.06 -19.96 0.06
CA ARG A 606 6.59 -20.07 0.14
C ARG A 606 6.14 -21.25 1.02
N LYS A 607 6.85 -22.39 0.99
CA LYS A 607 6.49 -23.60 1.74
C LYS A 607 6.73 -23.47 3.25
N TYR A 608 7.64 -22.59 3.66
CA TYR A 608 8.13 -22.49 5.05
C TYR A 608 7.74 -21.20 5.76
N PHE A 609 6.64 -20.59 5.38
CA PHE A 609 6.19 -19.30 5.93
C PHE A 609 7.28 -18.23 5.80
N GLY A 610 7.92 -18.21 4.64
CA GLY A 610 8.99 -17.29 4.30
C GLY A 610 8.58 -16.26 3.23
N GLU A 611 9.37 -15.20 3.13
CA GLU A 611 9.25 -14.11 2.15
C GLU A 611 10.64 -13.81 1.57
N ALA A 612 10.71 -13.68 0.26
CA ALA A 612 11.90 -13.17 -0.43
C ALA A 612 11.62 -11.76 -0.95
N VAL A 613 12.50 -10.84 -0.62
CA VAL A 613 12.42 -9.44 -1.05
C VAL A 613 13.66 -9.11 -1.87
N VAL A 614 13.46 -8.76 -3.11
CA VAL A 614 14.53 -8.27 -3.99
C VAL A 614 14.40 -6.78 -4.15
N VAL A 615 15.50 -6.07 -3.96
CA VAL A 615 15.57 -4.62 -3.99
C VAL A 615 16.56 -4.20 -5.07
N THR A 616 16.15 -3.29 -5.96
CA THR A 616 17.01 -2.80 -7.05
C THR A 616 16.88 -1.31 -7.27
N GLN A 617 17.94 -0.68 -7.79
CA GLN A 617 17.94 0.74 -8.15
C GLN A 617 17.66 0.95 -9.63
N GLU A 618 18.07 0.05 -10.48
CA GLU A 618 18.03 0.21 -11.93
C GLU A 618 17.06 -0.80 -12.57
N LEU A 619 16.15 -0.27 -13.34
CA LEU A 619 15.19 -1.06 -14.12
C LEU A 619 15.84 -1.69 -15.35
N ASP A 620 16.83 -1.02 -15.94
CA ASP A 620 17.56 -1.52 -17.10
C ASP A 620 18.28 -2.85 -16.79
N ASP A 621 18.65 -3.07 -15.52
CA ASP A 621 19.25 -4.33 -15.05
C ASP A 621 18.25 -5.49 -15.06
N ILE A 622 16.99 -5.19 -14.73
CA ILE A 622 15.91 -6.19 -14.76
C ILE A 622 15.51 -6.50 -16.22
N VAL A 623 15.52 -5.48 -17.08
CA VAL A 623 15.12 -5.61 -18.49
C VAL A 623 16.16 -6.40 -19.29
N SER A 624 17.45 -6.24 -18.98
CA SER A 624 18.56 -6.81 -19.75
C SER A 624 18.73 -8.33 -19.57
N SER A 625 18.18 -8.91 -18.49
CA SER A 625 18.26 -10.36 -18.24
C SER A 625 16.89 -11.04 -18.37
N PRO A 626 16.67 -11.87 -19.41
CA PRO A 626 15.43 -12.64 -19.55
C PRO A 626 15.13 -13.53 -18.35
N ILE A 627 16.16 -14.03 -17.69
CA ILE A 627 16.06 -14.94 -16.54
C ILE A 627 15.53 -14.21 -15.31
N ILE A 628 15.97 -12.97 -15.08
CA ILE A 628 15.48 -12.12 -13.99
C ILE A 628 14.00 -11.80 -14.17
N LYS A 629 13.63 -11.41 -15.39
CA LYS A 629 12.25 -11.11 -15.76
C LYS A 629 11.32 -12.25 -15.38
N ASP A 630 11.60 -13.44 -15.85
CA ASP A 630 10.73 -14.59 -15.65
C ASP A 630 10.77 -15.13 -14.21
N THR A 631 11.89 -14.95 -13.52
CA THR A 631 12.06 -15.50 -12.17
C THR A 631 11.55 -14.58 -11.09
N ILE A 632 11.88 -13.29 -11.11
CA ILE A 632 11.55 -12.35 -10.02
C ILE A 632 10.19 -11.72 -10.26
N ILE A 633 9.94 -11.16 -11.45
CA ILE A 633 8.72 -10.41 -11.74
C ILE A 633 7.49 -11.32 -11.63
N ASN A 634 7.59 -12.56 -12.15
CA ASN A 634 6.47 -13.50 -12.12
C ASN A 634 6.25 -14.19 -10.77
N ASN A 635 7.22 -14.13 -9.85
CA ASN A 635 7.11 -14.75 -8.53
C ASN A 635 7.05 -13.74 -7.37
N ALA A 636 6.96 -12.44 -7.67
CA ALA A 636 6.74 -11.40 -6.69
C ALA A 636 5.37 -10.76 -6.93
N ASP A 637 4.36 -11.19 -6.18
CA ASP A 637 3.01 -10.66 -6.30
C ASP A 637 2.85 -9.27 -5.66
N CYS A 638 3.73 -8.92 -4.72
CA CYS A 638 3.82 -7.57 -4.17
C CYS A 638 4.90 -6.78 -4.89
N LYS A 639 4.50 -5.74 -5.61
CA LYS A 639 5.41 -4.81 -6.28
C LYS A 639 5.39 -3.47 -5.58
N ILE A 640 6.57 -2.94 -5.25
CA ILE A 640 6.74 -1.70 -4.51
C ILE A 640 7.63 -0.79 -5.33
N LEU A 641 7.09 0.34 -5.77
CA LEU A 641 7.83 1.31 -6.55
C LEU A 641 7.93 2.64 -5.80
N LEU A 642 9.14 3.14 -5.70
CA LEU A 642 9.42 4.48 -5.21
C LEU A 642 9.47 5.46 -6.39
N ASP A 643 9.81 6.71 -6.16
CA ASP A 643 9.84 7.79 -7.14
C ASP A 643 10.57 7.41 -8.44
N GLN A 644 9.83 7.32 -9.54
CA GLN A 644 10.32 6.92 -10.86
C GLN A 644 10.50 8.09 -11.84
N ARG A 645 10.46 9.34 -11.38
CA ARG A 645 10.56 10.54 -12.25
C ARG A 645 11.81 10.58 -13.12
N LYS A 646 12.92 10.00 -12.64
CA LYS A 646 14.16 9.87 -13.45
C LYS A 646 13.96 9.04 -14.72
N TYR A 647 13.00 8.14 -14.73
CA TYR A 647 12.72 7.23 -15.84
C TYR A 647 11.44 7.55 -16.61
N ILE A 648 10.86 8.72 -16.41
CA ILE A 648 9.57 9.12 -17.00
C ILE A 648 9.52 8.90 -18.52
N ASN A 649 10.62 9.15 -19.23
CA ASN A 649 10.71 9.00 -20.68
C ASN A 649 10.81 7.53 -21.16
N LYS A 650 11.19 6.61 -20.28
CA LYS A 650 11.33 5.17 -20.53
C LYS A 650 10.28 4.34 -19.79
N PHE A 651 9.33 4.99 -19.11
CA PHE A 651 8.43 4.30 -18.21
C PHE A 651 7.46 3.34 -18.91
N ASP A 652 7.19 3.55 -20.21
CA ASP A 652 6.35 2.64 -21.00
C ASP A 652 6.97 1.23 -21.10
N SER A 653 8.30 1.14 -21.14
CA SER A 653 9.01 -0.15 -21.10
C SER A 653 8.84 -0.82 -19.73
N VAL A 654 8.88 -0.05 -18.65
CA VAL A 654 8.64 -0.50 -17.27
C VAL A 654 7.20 -0.97 -17.09
N GLN A 655 6.25 -0.19 -17.59
CA GLN A 655 4.83 -0.52 -17.56
C GLN A 655 4.58 -1.86 -18.24
N SER A 656 5.10 -2.03 -19.45
CA SER A 656 4.97 -3.30 -20.19
C SER A 656 5.65 -4.48 -19.48
N LEU A 657 6.85 -4.25 -18.92
CA LEU A 657 7.63 -5.28 -18.23
C LEU A 657 6.94 -5.79 -16.96
N LEU A 658 6.40 -4.87 -16.15
CA LEU A 658 5.74 -5.18 -14.88
C LEU A 658 4.26 -5.52 -15.03
N GLY A 659 3.69 -5.38 -16.25
CA GLY A 659 2.28 -5.61 -16.54
C GLY A 659 1.36 -4.60 -15.86
N LEU A 660 1.78 -3.33 -15.80
CA LEU A 660 1.02 -2.27 -15.13
C LEU A 660 -0.05 -1.67 -16.03
N THR A 661 -1.18 -1.33 -15.44
CA THR A 661 -2.27 -0.59 -16.10
C THR A 661 -1.92 0.90 -16.26
N ASP A 662 -2.67 1.64 -17.09
CA ASP A 662 -2.49 3.09 -17.22
C ASP A 662 -2.81 3.83 -15.90
N LYS A 663 -3.77 3.34 -15.13
CA LYS A 663 -4.09 3.84 -13.79
C LYS A 663 -2.87 3.69 -12.84
N GLU A 664 -2.25 2.53 -12.81
CA GLU A 664 -1.07 2.27 -11.99
C GLU A 664 0.13 3.10 -12.44
N LYS A 665 0.33 3.27 -13.76
CA LYS A 665 1.32 4.20 -14.31
C LYS A 665 1.10 5.62 -13.80
N GLY A 666 -0.15 6.12 -13.88
CA GLY A 666 -0.52 7.43 -13.35
C GLY A 666 -0.21 7.58 -11.86
N GLN A 667 -0.55 6.58 -11.06
CA GLN A 667 -0.24 6.54 -9.63
C GLN A 667 1.27 6.57 -9.36
N ILE A 668 2.06 5.75 -10.04
CA ILE A 668 3.52 5.64 -9.82
C ILE A 668 4.22 6.96 -10.22
N LEU A 669 3.84 7.54 -11.34
CA LEU A 669 4.44 8.79 -11.80
C LEU A 669 3.96 10.02 -11.00
N SER A 670 2.89 9.88 -10.21
CA SER A 670 2.41 10.91 -9.28
C SER A 670 3.19 10.97 -7.95
N ILE A 671 4.06 9.98 -7.67
CA ILE A 671 4.82 9.89 -6.42
C ILE A 671 5.65 11.17 -6.19
N ASN A 672 5.51 11.76 -5.01
CA ASN A 672 6.19 12.99 -4.57
C ASN A 672 5.92 14.23 -5.44
N GLN A 673 4.84 14.28 -6.22
CA GLN A 673 4.50 15.45 -7.03
C GLN A 673 3.93 16.60 -6.18
N ALA A 674 3.12 16.27 -5.19
CA ALA A 674 2.38 17.24 -4.39
C ALA A 674 2.48 16.94 -2.88
N ASN A 675 3.68 16.70 -2.40
CA ASN A 675 3.91 16.48 -0.98
C ASN A 675 3.54 17.72 -0.18
N ASP A 676 2.82 17.52 0.91
CA ASP A 676 2.51 18.58 1.86
C ASP A 676 3.82 19.10 2.50
N PRO A 677 4.15 20.40 2.33
CA PRO A 677 5.39 20.96 2.86
C PRO A 677 5.44 20.99 4.40
N ALA A 678 4.29 20.91 5.07
CA ALA A 678 4.21 20.83 6.53
C ALA A 678 4.57 19.46 7.08
N ARG A 679 4.54 18.42 6.24
CA ARG A 679 4.82 17.03 6.58
C ARG A 679 6.13 16.55 5.95
N LYS A 680 6.92 15.79 6.68
CA LYS A 680 8.18 15.20 6.16
C LYS A 680 7.98 13.71 5.88
N TYR A 681 7.77 13.38 4.61
CA TYR A 681 7.57 11.99 4.16
C TYR A 681 8.08 11.79 2.72
N LYS A 682 8.20 10.53 2.33
CA LYS A 682 8.35 10.09 0.95
C LYS A 682 7.19 9.18 0.62
N GLU A 683 6.68 9.28 -0.58
CA GLU A 683 5.60 8.41 -1.05
C GLU A 683 6.15 7.13 -1.68
N VAL A 684 5.38 6.08 -1.59
CA VAL A 684 5.64 4.77 -2.17
C VAL A 684 4.37 4.19 -2.75
N TRP A 685 4.45 3.64 -3.95
CA TRP A 685 3.37 2.88 -4.55
C TRP A 685 3.52 1.40 -4.20
N ILE A 686 2.41 0.77 -3.82
CA ILE A 686 2.34 -0.65 -3.51
C ILE A 686 1.23 -1.26 -4.35
N GLY A 687 1.59 -2.25 -5.18
CA GLY A 687 0.67 -3.06 -5.99
C GLY A 687 0.68 -4.51 -5.53
N LEU A 688 -0.51 -5.10 -5.42
CA LEU A 688 -0.76 -6.45 -4.92
C LEU A 688 -1.50 -7.29 -5.97
N GLY A 689 -0.86 -8.32 -6.49
CA GLY A 689 -1.43 -9.29 -7.40
C GLY A 689 -1.98 -8.73 -8.73
N GLY A 690 -1.67 -7.47 -9.08
CA GLY A 690 -2.26 -6.77 -10.23
C GLY A 690 -3.74 -6.42 -10.05
N VAL A 691 -4.28 -6.55 -8.84
CA VAL A 691 -5.70 -6.29 -8.50
C VAL A 691 -5.87 -5.04 -7.68
N GLN A 692 -5.01 -4.84 -6.67
CA GLN A 692 -5.05 -3.68 -5.79
C GLN A 692 -3.76 -2.89 -5.89
N SER A 693 -3.88 -1.58 -5.98
CA SER A 693 -2.73 -0.69 -5.95
C SER A 693 -3.07 0.65 -5.31
N ALA A 694 -2.13 1.22 -4.56
CA ALA A 694 -2.29 2.52 -3.96
C ALA A 694 -0.93 3.19 -3.66
N VAL A 695 -0.95 4.49 -3.45
CA VAL A 695 0.22 5.29 -3.06
C VAL A 695 0.08 5.68 -1.59
N TYR A 696 1.08 5.35 -0.80
CA TYR A 696 1.14 5.61 0.63
C TYR A 696 2.28 6.55 0.96
N ALA A 697 2.15 7.27 2.07
CA ALA A 697 3.22 8.09 2.62
C ALA A 697 4.02 7.32 3.68
N THR A 698 5.34 7.23 3.49
CA THR A 698 6.26 6.73 4.50
C THR A 698 6.60 7.90 5.44
N GLU A 699 5.68 8.21 6.32
CA GLU A 699 5.85 9.25 7.33
C GLU A 699 6.29 8.61 8.65
N THR A 700 7.31 9.17 9.28
CA THR A 700 7.92 8.61 10.49
C THR A 700 8.13 9.69 11.54
N SER A 701 8.28 9.28 12.78
CA SER A 701 8.75 10.15 13.86
C SER A 701 10.20 10.62 13.61
N VAL A 702 10.63 11.67 14.30
CA VAL A 702 12.02 12.14 14.22
C VAL A 702 12.99 11.07 14.75
N GLU A 703 12.58 10.33 15.73
CA GLU A 703 13.33 9.23 16.33
C GLU A 703 13.56 8.08 15.33
N GLU A 704 12.52 7.69 14.59
CA GLU A 704 12.62 6.69 13.52
C GLU A 704 13.50 7.22 12.38
N TYR A 705 13.32 8.48 11.98
CA TYR A 705 14.13 9.11 10.95
C TYR A 705 15.62 9.05 11.27
N LEU A 706 16.02 9.43 12.50
CA LEU A 706 17.41 9.38 12.96
C LEU A 706 17.98 7.96 13.02
N THR A 707 17.10 6.96 13.21
CA THR A 707 17.51 5.54 13.19
C THR A 707 17.75 5.03 11.78
N TYR A 708 16.98 5.50 10.80
CA TYR A 708 17.00 5.00 9.41
C TYR A 708 17.85 5.84 8.46
N THR A 709 18.24 7.04 8.86
CA THR A 709 18.97 7.97 7.98
C THR A 709 20.24 7.35 7.42
N THR A 710 20.44 7.50 6.12
CA THR A 710 21.67 7.10 5.42
C THR A 710 22.55 8.30 5.13
N GLU A 711 22.13 9.50 5.51
CA GLU A 711 22.87 10.72 5.33
C GLU A 711 24.05 10.77 6.30
N GLU A 712 25.25 11.00 5.77
CA GLU A 712 26.51 10.84 6.49
C GLU A 712 26.64 11.78 7.69
N THR A 713 26.24 13.04 7.53
CA THR A 713 26.36 14.04 8.60
C THR A 713 25.42 13.71 9.76
N GLU A 714 24.21 13.26 9.46
CA GLU A 714 23.25 12.84 10.49
C GLU A 714 23.65 11.54 11.18
N LYS A 715 24.22 10.58 10.44
CA LYS A 715 24.82 9.37 11.05
C LYS A 715 25.95 9.73 12.02
N LEU A 716 26.81 10.66 11.63
CA LEU A 716 27.91 11.14 12.50
C LEU A 716 27.37 11.85 13.75
N GLU A 717 26.32 12.68 13.63
CA GLU A 717 25.66 13.30 14.79
C GLU A 717 25.15 12.24 15.79
N VAL A 718 24.47 11.20 15.28
CA VAL A 718 23.97 10.10 16.13
C VAL A 718 25.12 9.34 16.79
N THR A 719 26.17 9.02 16.04
CA THR A 719 27.34 8.29 16.56
C THR A 719 28.06 9.10 17.65
N GLN A 720 28.36 10.37 17.38
CA GLN A 720 29.03 11.24 18.37
C GLN A 720 28.19 11.45 19.64
N MET A 721 26.87 11.60 19.48
CA MET A 721 25.98 11.71 20.64
C MET A 721 25.93 10.39 21.43
N THR A 722 25.95 9.26 20.73
CA THR A 722 25.97 7.92 21.36
C THR A 722 27.26 7.74 22.19
N GLU A 723 28.41 8.12 21.66
CA GLU A 723 29.70 8.11 22.38
C GLU A 723 29.67 9.00 23.64
N LYS A 724 29.16 10.24 23.48
CA LYS A 724 29.01 11.19 24.61
C LYS A 724 28.12 10.66 25.72
N LEU A 725 27.15 9.81 25.41
CA LEU A 725 26.22 9.22 26.36
C LEU A 725 26.62 7.79 26.77
N GLY A 726 27.93 7.48 26.70
CA GLY A 726 28.47 6.20 27.16
C GLY A 726 28.02 4.99 26.35
N GLY A 727 27.74 5.17 25.06
CA GLY A 727 27.35 4.13 24.13
C GLY A 727 25.83 3.89 24.05
N ASN A 728 24.99 4.67 24.75
CA ASN A 728 23.52 4.49 24.72
C ASN A 728 22.87 5.18 23.52
N MET A 729 22.68 4.44 22.44
CA MET A 729 22.14 4.95 21.17
C MET A 729 20.66 5.38 21.29
N GLU A 730 19.83 4.65 22.05
CA GLU A 730 18.42 5.03 22.25
C GLU A 730 18.32 6.40 22.93
N GLN A 731 19.13 6.66 23.95
CA GLN A 731 19.15 7.95 24.64
C GLN A 731 19.70 9.06 23.71
N ALA A 732 20.70 8.77 22.89
CA ALA A 732 21.25 9.70 21.92
C ALA A 732 20.20 10.16 20.92
N ILE A 733 19.45 9.21 20.35
CA ILE A 733 18.35 9.49 19.41
C ILE A 733 17.28 10.35 20.08
N ARG A 734 16.88 10.05 21.34
CA ARG A 734 15.88 10.85 22.09
C ARG A 734 16.33 12.30 22.30
N VAL A 735 17.61 12.51 22.65
CA VAL A 735 18.15 13.85 22.86
C VAL A 735 18.15 14.63 21.54
N LEU A 736 18.72 14.07 20.49
CA LEU A 736 18.77 14.70 19.16
C LEU A 736 17.37 14.99 18.60
N ALA A 737 16.41 14.07 18.80
CA ALA A 737 15.04 14.28 18.37
C ALA A 737 14.38 15.47 19.08
N LYS A 738 14.60 15.62 20.40
CA LYS A 738 14.13 16.79 21.15
C LYS A 738 14.77 18.10 20.67
N GLU A 739 16.05 18.08 20.35
CA GLU A 739 16.74 19.26 19.81
C GLU A 739 16.22 19.66 18.43
N LYS A 740 16.01 18.67 17.54
CA LYS A 740 15.43 18.90 16.21
C LYS A 740 13.98 19.39 16.27
N LYS A 741 13.17 18.89 17.22
CA LYS A 741 11.78 19.37 17.44
C LYS A 741 11.71 20.82 17.97
N LYS A 742 12.70 21.27 18.74
CA LYS A 742 12.77 22.66 19.24
C LYS A 742 13.22 23.69 18.17
N LYS A 743 13.90 23.23 17.13
CA LYS A 743 14.39 24.10 16.03
C LYS A 743 13.35 24.29 14.91
N LYS A 744 12.28 23.49 14.91
CA LYS A 744 11.09 23.68 14.08
C LYS A 744 10.08 24.57 14.79
#